data_8da06123ef500f38f1f6e6d5b912a08f
#
_entry.id   8da06123ef500f38f1f6e6d5b912a08f
#
_cell.length_a   1.000
_cell.length_b   1.000
_cell.length_c   1.000
_cell.angle_alpha   90.00
_cell.angle_beta   90.00
_cell.angle_gamma   90.00
#
_symmetry.space_group_name_H-M   'P 1'
#
loop_
_entity.id
_entity.type
_entity.pdbx_description
1 polymer ?
#
loop_
_entity_poly.entity_id
_entity_poly.type
_entity_poly.pdbx_seq_one_letter_code
_entity_poly.pdbx_strand_id
1 'polypeptide(L)'
;MNIKHAIRIALGAVGAMTCAAAFGQQSTTSGTQLEEITVTSQRTQESLQDVPISVTALGEDDLDRRQITNTLDLISQVPNLVGSNNVGLGSATTFFLRGVGQDESISTSDPAVGTYIDGVYIARQINNNSYLYDIERIEVLRGPQGTLYGRNTSGGAVRVMTKRPEEELKAYVDLGYGDYDSYDIKAMLNTPVTDTLAFRVNGFALGQDQGYIKDLTTGEEYWKPEGYGVRAQLRYRPSDSTDITLSVDYANEEGTEVIGSDFNRNTDKDLFTVVSGEEGQFAETDQLGVALNMEFAIGDMTLESITGWRDLNQTYLLDLSDDAVPQYVLPHDSNHKQLSQEFTLSATSGKLDWLAGIFYMAEENSSTVGDELFLFGGIVAANFRKTLDNDTDSLAFFAQGTYNFTDQFSLTLGGRWTEEDKEVDVVQYFVAPGPETGNPGDFPGTPGTLIPLWNTSNVEANGTPSDVTFSEFTPKVALEYRQSDDLLWYLSYTEGFKSGGWNARVTDPRDFTLFNPETVASYEAGLKSEFVDNRLRANLTLFRADYDDFIITALNEQGRFVTINAAETRIQGLEAELLFRATANLDLFGNVGTMDGEYLKLEGADFPITNEVKRTPKASYQLGFNWTIPTPAFGGAVFTTATFSHQDTYYNGLKNAPVELAPEQDILDFLVGYGPDDGRWRLEAGCKNCTDDEYYHSTLNFGSLGFATQFPGLPRTWQASFRYNFGAL
;
A
#
# COMPACT_ATOMS: atom_id res chain seq x y z
N MET A 1 21.85 -14.68 2.49
CA MET A 1 22.97 -14.47 1.53
C MET A 1 23.88 -13.37 2.07
N ASN A 2 25.21 -13.52 2.07
CA ASN A 2 26.13 -12.53 2.67
C ASN A 2 26.13 -11.24 1.82
N ILE A 3 26.05 -10.05 2.45
CA ILE A 3 26.13 -8.72 1.80
C ILE A 3 27.17 -8.64 0.68
N LYS A 4 28.30 -9.37 0.83
CA LYS A 4 29.34 -9.54 -0.20
C LYS A 4 28.87 -10.25 -1.49
N HIS A 5 27.77 -11.02 -1.44
CA HIS A 5 27.21 -11.69 -2.62
C HIS A 5 26.24 -10.78 -3.37
N ALA A 6 25.41 -10.01 -2.66
CA ALA A 6 24.49 -9.03 -3.27
C ALA A 6 25.28 -7.91 -3.98
N ILE A 7 26.39 -7.42 -3.35
CA ILE A 7 27.28 -6.45 -3.99
C ILE A 7 27.98 -7.03 -5.23
N ARG A 8 28.31 -8.34 -5.24
CA ARG A 8 28.89 -8.99 -6.41
C ARG A 8 27.90 -9.20 -7.54
N ILE A 9 26.62 -9.41 -7.25
CA ILE A 9 25.56 -9.52 -8.27
C ILE A 9 25.29 -8.14 -8.88
N ALA A 10 25.18 -7.09 -8.05
CA ALA A 10 25.00 -5.71 -8.53
C ALA A 10 26.20 -5.23 -9.35
N LEU A 11 27.44 -5.48 -8.89
CA LEU A 11 28.66 -5.16 -9.63
C LEU A 11 28.89 -6.07 -10.85
N GLY A 12 28.41 -7.31 -10.82
CA GLY A 12 28.44 -8.24 -11.95
C GLY A 12 27.51 -7.83 -13.08
N ALA A 13 26.32 -7.31 -12.75
CA ALA A 13 25.37 -6.77 -13.72
C ALA A 13 25.91 -5.49 -14.39
N VAL A 14 26.56 -4.61 -13.64
CA VAL A 14 27.25 -3.42 -14.18
C VAL A 14 28.46 -3.81 -15.04
N GLY A 15 29.20 -4.84 -14.65
CA GLY A 15 30.37 -5.35 -15.41
C GLY A 15 29.98 -6.06 -16.72
N ALA A 16 28.81 -6.71 -16.79
CA ALA A 16 28.36 -7.34 -18.03
C ALA A 16 27.84 -6.29 -19.05
N MET A 17 27.33 -5.15 -18.59
CA MET A 17 26.86 -4.08 -19.47
C MET A 17 27.98 -3.24 -20.09
N THR A 18 29.16 -3.17 -19.47
CA THR A 18 30.31 -2.43 -20.03
C THR A 18 30.96 -3.13 -21.23
N CYS A 19 30.74 -4.43 -21.46
CA CYS A 19 31.23 -5.13 -22.64
C CYS A 19 30.37 -4.97 -23.91
N ALA A 20 29.12 -4.45 -23.81
CA ALA A 20 28.23 -4.24 -24.95
C ALA A 20 28.39 -2.87 -25.63
N ALA A 21 29.12 -1.92 -25.02
CA ALA A 21 29.25 -0.54 -25.49
C ALA A 21 30.31 -0.33 -26.63
N ALA A 22 30.83 -1.39 -27.24
CA ALA A 22 31.94 -1.28 -28.21
C ALA A 22 31.49 -1.49 -29.68
N PHE A 23 30.23 -1.20 -30.06
CA PHE A 23 29.83 -1.21 -31.48
C PHE A 23 28.95 -0.03 -31.85
N GLY A 24 29.52 0.90 -32.66
CA GLY A 24 28.81 1.69 -33.64
C GLY A 24 28.35 3.06 -33.22
N GLN A 25 29.19 4.06 -33.41
CA GLN A 25 28.78 5.44 -33.59
C GLN A 25 27.90 5.55 -34.83
N GLN A 26 26.56 5.67 -34.62
CA GLN A 26 25.62 6.14 -35.64
C GLN A 26 24.73 7.20 -35.04
N SER A 27 24.55 8.27 -35.81
CA SER A 27 23.82 9.50 -35.49
C SER A 27 22.54 9.29 -34.67
N THR A 28 22.47 9.98 -33.52
CA THR A 28 21.37 10.04 -32.58
C THR A 28 20.10 10.55 -33.23
N THR A 29 19.12 9.66 -33.41
CA THR A 29 17.72 10.03 -33.57
C THR A 29 17.08 10.16 -32.20
N SER A 30 16.25 11.18 -32.00
CA SER A 30 15.59 11.57 -30.75
C SER A 30 14.63 10.53 -30.12
N GLY A 31 14.69 9.28 -30.52
CA GLY A 31 13.86 8.17 -30.02
C GLY A 31 14.58 7.17 -29.07
N THR A 32 15.81 7.45 -28.66
CA THR A 32 16.60 6.53 -27.83
C THR A 32 16.83 7.04 -26.40
N GLN A 33 16.37 8.23 -26.07
CA GLN A 33 16.46 8.77 -24.71
C GLN A 33 15.29 8.33 -23.85
N LEU A 34 15.51 8.17 -22.55
CA LEU A 34 14.45 7.97 -21.58
C LEU A 34 13.60 9.24 -21.43
N GLU A 35 12.34 9.06 -21.21
CA GLU A 35 11.45 10.18 -20.90
C GLU A 35 11.72 10.69 -19.47
N GLU A 36 11.61 11.99 -19.29
CA GLU A 36 11.66 12.59 -17.96
C GLU A 36 10.41 12.18 -17.17
N ILE A 37 10.61 11.61 -15.99
CA ILE A 37 9.54 11.28 -15.07
C ILE A 37 9.36 12.44 -14.10
N THR A 38 8.21 13.09 -14.16
CA THR A 38 7.84 14.13 -13.22
C THR A 38 7.11 13.52 -12.02
N VAL A 39 7.51 13.93 -10.82
CA VAL A 39 6.91 13.51 -9.55
C VAL A 39 6.44 14.72 -8.75
N THR A 40 5.53 14.49 -7.82
CA THR A 40 5.06 15.51 -6.88
C THR A 40 5.31 15.12 -5.43
N SER A 41 6.34 14.30 -5.22
CA SER A 41 6.72 13.72 -3.94
C SER A 41 7.12 14.74 -2.87
N GLN A 42 7.57 15.95 -3.26
CA GLN A 42 7.84 17.06 -2.35
C GLN A 42 6.74 18.14 -2.34
N ARG A 43 5.49 17.82 -2.74
CA ARG A 43 4.36 18.75 -2.87
C ARG A 43 4.57 19.81 -3.96
N THR A 44 5.60 19.70 -4.74
CA THR A 44 5.93 20.52 -5.91
C THR A 44 6.20 19.58 -7.09
N GLN A 45 5.93 20.04 -8.29
CA GLN A 45 6.20 19.28 -9.52
C GLN A 45 7.70 19.38 -9.86
N GLU A 46 8.41 18.26 -9.79
CA GLU A 46 9.86 18.19 -9.99
C GLU A 46 10.22 16.94 -10.82
N SER A 47 11.39 16.96 -11.45
CA SER A 47 11.94 15.75 -12.07
C SER A 47 12.29 14.70 -11.01
N LEU A 48 12.00 13.43 -11.26
CA LEU A 48 12.38 12.32 -10.38
C LEU A 48 13.88 12.35 -10.04
N GLN A 49 14.74 12.81 -10.98
CA GLN A 49 16.18 12.86 -10.81
C GLN A 49 16.65 14.06 -9.97
N ASP A 50 15.78 15.05 -9.76
CA ASP A 50 16.09 16.25 -8.99
C ASP A 50 15.66 16.16 -7.52
N VAL A 51 14.86 15.17 -7.15
CA VAL A 51 14.32 15.03 -5.79
C VAL A 51 15.28 14.26 -4.88
N PRO A 52 15.77 14.84 -3.75
CA PRO A 52 16.76 14.22 -2.87
C PRO A 52 16.14 13.23 -1.87
N ILE A 53 15.28 12.33 -2.35
CA ILE A 53 14.66 11.24 -1.59
C ILE A 53 14.55 9.97 -2.45
N SER A 54 14.37 8.85 -1.79
CA SER A 54 14.17 7.56 -2.43
C SER A 54 12.70 7.42 -2.86
N VAL A 55 12.44 7.44 -4.18
CA VAL A 55 11.09 7.35 -4.78
C VAL A 55 11.11 6.39 -5.95
N THR A 56 10.12 5.47 -5.97
CA THR A 56 9.76 4.70 -7.18
C THR A 56 8.52 5.34 -7.79
N ALA A 57 8.56 5.66 -9.08
CA ALA A 57 7.43 6.19 -9.82
C ALA A 57 7.09 5.25 -10.98
N LEU A 58 5.82 4.83 -11.05
CA LEU A 58 5.26 3.95 -12.09
C LEU A 58 4.19 4.70 -12.84
N GLY A 59 4.42 4.96 -14.13
CA GLY A 59 3.45 5.59 -15.02
C GLY A 59 2.41 4.62 -15.56
N GLU A 60 1.42 5.13 -16.33
CA GLU A 60 0.36 4.31 -16.94
C GLU A 60 0.91 3.12 -17.74
N ASP A 61 1.92 3.34 -18.59
CA ASP A 61 2.55 2.29 -19.39
C ASP A 61 3.20 1.20 -18.52
N ASP A 62 3.81 1.56 -17.39
CA ASP A 62 4.36 0.59 -16.44
C ASP A 62 3.24 -0.22 -15.79
N LEU A 63 2.16 0.43 -15.35
CA LEU A 63 1.01 -0.22 -14.73
C LEU A 63 0.36 -1.23 -15.69
N ASP A 64 0.08 -0.82 -16.92
CA ASP A 64 -0.52 -1.66 -17.94
C ASP A 64 0.40 -2.85 -18.31
N ARG A 65 1.67 -2.57 -18.68
CA ARG A 65 2.61 -3.58 -19.16
C ARG A 65 3.04 -4.58 -18.11
N ARG A 66 3.15 -4.16 -16.85
CA ARG A 66 3.52 -5.04 -15.72
C ARG A 66 2.30 -5.66 -15.04
N GLN A 67 1.10 -5.48 -15.62
CA GLN A 67 -0.17 -6.03 -15.13
C GLN A 67 -0.47 -5.64 -13.67
N ILE A 68 -0.16 -4.39 -13.28
CA ILE A 68 -0.42 -3.86 -11.95
C ILE A 68 -1.89 -3.41 -11.92
N THR A 69 -2.75 -4.18 -11.27
CA THR A 69 -4.20 -4.00 -11.26
C THR A 69 -4.76 -3.47 -9.95
N ASN A 70 -4.02 -3.64 -8.87
CA ASN A 70 -4.36 -3.13 -7.54
C ASN A 70 -3.09 -2.70 -6.79
N THR A 71 -3.23 -2.09 -5.62
CA THR A 71 -2.08 -1.58 -4.87
C THR A 71 -1.22 -2.69 -4.24
N LEU A 72 -1.76 -3.90 -4.05
CA LEU A 72 -0.98 -5.05 -3.57
C LEU A 72 0.07 -5.51 -4.62
N ASP A 73 -0.22 -5.35 -5.92
CA ASP A 73 0.72 -5.68 -7.01
C ASP A 73 2.02 -4.83 -6.96
N LEU A 74 2.05 -3.73 -6.18
CA LEU A 74 3.24 -2.88 -6.00
C LEU A 74 4.37 -3.59 -5.25
N ILE A 75 4.07 -4.65 -4.49
CA ILE A 75 5.03 -5.34 -3.63
C ILE A 75 6.24 -5.84 -4.42
N SER A 76 6.02 -6.42 -5.59
CA SER A 76 7.11 -6.89 -6.46
C SER A 76 7.82 -5.77 -7.22
N GLN A 77 7.24 -4.56 -7.28
CA GLN A 77 7.73 -3.45 -8.12
C GLN A 77 8.68 -2.51 -7.38
N VAL A 78 8.62 -2.48 -6.04
CA VAL A 78 9.32 -1.50 -5.20
C VAL A 78 10.34 -2.19 -4.30
N PRO A 79 11.62 -1.74 -4.29
CA PRO A 79 12.63 -2.29 -3.40
C PRO A 79 12.20 -2.20 -1.94
N ASN A 80 12.44 -3.28 -1.16
CA ASN A 80 12.16 -3.33 0.27
C ASN A 80 10.69 -3.08 0.65
N LEU A 81 9.76 -3.31 -0.26
CA LEU A 81 8.33 -3.35 0.01
C LEU A 81 7.90 -4.80 0.18
N VAL A 82 7.31 -5.11 1.32
CA VAL A 82 6.68 -6.39 1.63
C VAL A 82 5.23 -6.11 1.98
N GLY A 83 4.33 -7.01 1.70
CA GLY A 83 2.92 -6.79 2.04
C GLY A 83 2.08 -8.05 1.89
N SER A 84 0.84 -7.93 2.32
CA SER A 84 -0.15 -9.00 2.23
C SER A 84 -1.54 -8.42 2.39
N ASN A 85 -2.56 -9.19 2.05
CA ASN A 85 -3.91 -8.91 2.52
C ASN A 85 -3.96 -9.08 4.04
N ASN A 86 -4.61 -8.14 4.75
CA ASN A 86 -4.78 -8.25 6.18
C ASN A 86 -5.76 -9.38 6.50
N VAL A 87 -5.31 -10.41 7.20
CA VAL A 87 -6.07 -11.62 7.57
C VAL A 87 -6.95 -12.19 6.45
N GLY A 88 -6.51 -12.03 5.20
CA GLY A 88 -7.26 -12.46 4.02
C GLY A 88 -8.23 -11.43 3.44
N LEU A 89 -8.42 -10.25 4.05
CA LEU A 89 -9.33 -9.21 3.55
C LEU A 89 -8.80 -8.58 2.25
N GLY A 90 -9.54 -8.74 1.17
CA GLY A 90 -9.14 -8.27 -0.17
C GLY A 90 -8.98 -6.76 -0.26
N SER A 91 -9.83 -6.00 0.45
CA SER A 91 -9.80 -4.52 0.48
C SER A 91 -8.68 -3.91 1.33
N ALA A 92 -7.99 -4.70 2.15
CA ALA A 92 -6.99 -4.22 3.10
C ALA A 92 -5.59 -4.76 2.79
N THR A 93 -4.67 -3.86 2.45
CA THR A 93 -3.25 -4.21 2.28
C THR A 93 -2.43 -3.80 3.50
N THR A 94 -1.68 -4.74 4.06
CA THR A 94 -0.64 -4.47 5.04
C THR A 94 0.66 -4.17 4.31
N PHE A 95 1.02 -2.89 4.19
CA PHE A 95 2.31 -2.50 3.64
C PHE A 95 3.38 -2.47 4.74
N PHE A 96 4.51 -3.12 4.46
CA PHE A 96 5.76 -3.00 5.21
C PHE A 96 6.82 -2.45 4.28
N LEU A 97 7.20 -1.21 4.48
CA LEU A 97 8.21 -0.53 3.68
C LEU A 97 9.46 -0.37 4.51
N ARG A 98 10.59 -0.91 4.02
CA ARG A 98 11.85 -1.03 4.79
C ARG A 98 11.65 -1.73 6.15
N GLY A 99 10.80 -2.79 6.18
CA GLY A 99 10.53 -3.59 7.37
C GLY A 99 9.57 -2.96 8.39
N VAL A 100 8.97 -1.82 8.08
CA VAL A 100 8.05 -1.10 8.97
C VAL A 100 6.66 -1.01 8.38
N GLY A 101 5.68 -1.45 9.13
CA GLY A 101 4.29 -1.56 8.73
C GLY A 101 3.38 -1.89 9.90
N GLN A 102 2.15 -2.29 9.60
CA GLN A 102 1.13 -2.62 10.58
C GLN A 102 0.30 -3.80 10.09
N ASP A 103 0.25 -4.89 10.88
CA ASP A 103 -0.60 -6.05 10.59
C ASP A 103 -2.04 -5.89 11.13
N GLU A 104 -2.27 -4.96 12.05
CA GLU A 104 -3.56 -4.78 12.71
C GLU A 104 -4.38 -3.68 12.01
N SER A 105 -5.62 -4.01 11.62
CA SER A 105 -6.54 -3.08 10.95
C SER A 105 -7.64 -2.51 11.84
N ILE A 106 -7.65 -2.82 13.16
CA ILE A 106 -8.62 -2.26 14.09
C ILE A 106 -8.51 -0.73 14.16
N SER A 107 -9.62 -0.05 14.30
CA SER A 107 -9.72 1.43 14.19
C SER A 107 -8.87 2.22 15.21
N THR A 108 -8.48 1.60 16.33
CA THR A 108 -7.59 2.21 17.34
C THR A 108 -6.10 2.11 17.01
N SER A 109 -5.74 1.47 15.89
CA SER A 109 -4.36 1.29 15.44
C SER A 109 -4.16 1.87 14.04
N ASP A 110 -3.20 2.75 13.88
CA ASP A 110 -2.93 3.45 12.61
C ASP A 110 -1.87 2.72 11.76
N PRO A 111 -1.91 2.84 10.40
CA PRO A 111 -0.87 2.29 9.52
C PRO A 111 0.47 3.02 9.73
N ALA A 112 1.59 2.39 9.35
CA ALA A 112 2.92 3.01 9.33
C ALA A 112 3.33 3.51 7.93
N VAL A 113 2.59 3.10 6.88
CA VAL A 113 2.76 3.56 5.50
C VAL A 113 1.49 4.31 5.08
N GLY A 114 1.62 5.60 4.85
CA GLY A 114 0.49 6.46 4.47
C GLY A 114 0.05 6.20 3.03
N THR A 115 -1.25 6.11 2.78
CA THR A 115 -1.82 6.01 1.43
C THR A 115 -2.54 7.30 1.07
N TYR A 116 -2.36 7.78 -0.16
CA TYR A 116 -2.94 9.03 -0.66
C TYR A 116 -3.53 8.82 -2.05
N ILE A 117 -4.75 9.32 -2.28
CA ILE A 117 -5.38 9.36 -3.61
C ILE A 117 -5.64 10.83 -3.96
N ASP A 118 -5.03 11.31 -5.06
CA ASP A 118 -5.10 12.72 -5.52
C ASP A 118 -4.80 13.74 -4.40
N GLY A 119 -3.87 13.39 -3.50
CA GLY A 119 -3.46 14.22 -2.37
C GLY A 119 -4.31 14.04 -1.10
N VAL A 120 -5.47 13.39 -1.16
CA VAL A 120 -6.29 13.08 0.01
C VAL A 120 -5.70 11.88 0.76
N TYR A 121 -5.40 12.03 2.04
CA TYR A 121 -4.94 10.96 2.91
C TYR A 121 -6.05 9.93 3.16
N ILE A 122 -5.73 8.65 3.09
CA ILE A 122 -6.61 7.52 3.41
C ILE A 122 -6.21 6.99 4.79
N ALA A 123 -7.00 7.30 5.79
CA ALA A 123 -6.60 7.05 7.18
C ALA A 123 -6.65 5.56 7.57
N ARG A 124 -7.49 4.76 6.93
CA ARG A 124 -7.71 3.36 7.32
C ARG A 124 -7.13 2.37 6.32
N GLN A 125 -6.47 1.35 6.86
CA GLN A 125 -5.86 0.26 6.09
C GLN A 125 -6.88 -0.56 5.31
N ILE A 126 -8.10 -0.69 5.82
CA ILE A 126 -9.20 -1.45 5.19
C ILE A 126 -9.68 -0.87 3.85
N ASN A 127 -9.15 0.26 3.42
CA ASN A 127 -9.48 0.93 2.15
C ASN A 127 -8.24 1.31 1.34
N ASN A 128 -7.10 0.70 1.60
CA ASN A 128 -5.88 1.04 0.90
C ASN A 128 -5.54 0.07 -0.25
N ASN A 129 -6.24 -1.06 -0.38
CA ASN A 129 -6.13 -1.94 -1.55
C ASN A 129 -7.22 -1.58 -2.57
N SER A 130 -6.94 -0.59 -3.39
CA SER A 130 -7.89 -0.15 -4.40
C SER A 130 -7.59 -0.78 -5.75
N TYR A 131 -8.65 -1.16 -6.49
CA TYR A 131 -8.52 -1.52 -7.89
C TYR A 131 -8.09 -0.28 -8.70
N LEU A 132 -7.03 -0.44 -9.51
CA LEU A 132 -6.41 0.65 -10.24
C LEU A 132 -7.05 0.80 -11.64
N TYR A 133 -7.74 1.90 -11.84
CA TYR A 133 -8.36 2.24 -13.11
C TYR A 133 -8.18 3.73 -13.39
N ASP A 134 -7.81 4.03 -14.64
CA ASP A 134 -7.61 5.40 -15.12
C ASP A 134 -6.60 6.18 -14.28
N ILE A 135 -5.47 5.52 -13.98
CA ILE A 135 -4.38 6.07 -13.17
C ILE A 135 -3.37 6.77 -14.08
N GLU A 136 -2.88 7.92 -13.66
CA GLU A 136 -1.79 8.64 -14.32
C GLU A 136 -0.44 8.04 -13.90
N ARG A 137 -0.24 7.91 -12.58
CA ARG A 137 0.97 7.33 -12.00
C ARG A 137 0.79 6.97 -10.53
N ILE A 138 1.68 6.12 -10.03
CA ILE A 138 1.83 5.81 -8.61
C ILE A 138 3.25 6.19 -8.20
N GLU A 139 3.37 6.86 -7.06
CA GLU A 139 4.65 7.20 -6.44
C GLU A 139 4.74 6.50 -5.09
N VAL A 140 5.83 5.75 -4.84
CA VAL A 140 6.11 5.14 -3.54
C VAL A 140 7.35 5.81 -2.95
N LEU A 141 7.14 6.58 -1.89
CA LEU A 141 8.17 7.29 -1.15
C LEU A 141 8.66 6.40 -0.03
N ARG A 142 9.95 6.07 -0.04
CA ARG A 142 10.55 5.14 0.93
C ARG A 142 11.23 5.90 2.06
N GLY A 143 11.07 5.37 3.29
CA GLY A 143 11.53 6.01 4.51
C GLY A 143 10.60 7.11 5.03
N PRO A 144 10.86 7.66 6.22
CA PRO A 144 9.96 8.57 6.90
C PRO A 144 9.61 9.81 6.09
N GLN A 145 8.32 10.16 6.06
CA GLN A 145 7.79 11.33 5.35
C GLN A 145 7.09 12.31 6.32
N GLY A 146 7.47 12.31 7.60
CA GLY A 146 6.80 13.07 8.66
C GLY A 146 6.68 14.56 8.40
N THR A 147 7.64 15.19 7.71
CA THR A 147 7.66 16.65 7.48
C THR A 147 6.56 17.11 6.51
N LEU A 148 6.40 16.48 5.36
CA LEU A 148 5.45 16.93 4.32
C LEU A 148 4.14 16.16 4.32
N TYR A 149 4.16 14.90 4.74
CA TYR A 149 2.98 14.02 4.74
C TYR A 149 2.40 13.83 6.14
N GLY A 150 3.25 13.94 7.17
CA GLY A 150 2.82 13.98 8.57
C GLY A 150 2.67 12.61 9.21
N ARG A 151 1.59 12.46 9.98
CA ARG A 151 1.29 11.27 10.77
C ARG A 151 1.32 9.97 9.93
N ASN A 152 1.66 8.87 10.59
CA ASN A 152 1.50 7.52 10.03
C ASN A 152 2.27 7.29 8.71
N THR A 153 3.43 7.93 8.60
CA THR A 153 4.36 7.79 7.47
C THR A 153 5.77 7.44 7.95
N SER A 154 5.89 6.69 9.06
CA SER A 154 7.18 6.25 9.61
C SER A 154 7.92 5.29 8.67
N GLY A 155 7.20 4.47 7.90
CA GLY A 155 7.76 3.60 6.86
C GLY A 155 7.87 4.27 5.49
N GLY A 156 6.95 5.20 5.17
CA GLY A 156 6.86 5.87 3.89
C GLY A 156 5.45 6.23 3.45
N ALA A 157 5.27 6.46 2.14
CA ALA A 157 3.96 6.80 1.59
C ALA A 157 3.74 6.19 0.19
N VAL A 158 2.52 5.73 -0.08
CA VAL A 158 2.03 5.32 -1.40
C VAL A 158 1.06 6.40 -1.91
N ARG A 159 1.34 6.96 -3.07
CA ARG A 159 0.54 8.01 -3.68
C ARG A 159 0.00 7.55 -5.02
N VAL A 160 -1.31 7.55 -5.15
CA VAL A 160 -2.03 7.24 -6.39
C VAL A 160 -2.55 8.53 -6.99
N MET A 161 -2.12 8.87 -8.20
CA MET A 161 -2.62 10.01 -8.96
C MET A 161 -3.50 9.52 -10.10
N THR A 162 -4.73 10.01 -10.13
CA THR A 162 -5.69 9.69 -11.18
C THR A 162 -5.57 10.69 -12.35
N LYS A 163 -5.94 10.25 -13.55
CA LYS A 163 -5.96 11.15 -14.71
C LYS A 163 -7.02 12.24 -14.53
N ARG A 164 -6.63 13.48 -14.79
CA ARG A 164 -7.53 14.64 -14.73
C ARG A 164 -8.29 14.84 -16.05
N PRO A 165 -9.47 15.52 -16.02
CA PRO A 165 -10.17 15.91 -17.25
C PRO A 165 -9.30 16.78 -18.16
N GLU A 166 -9.34 16.48 -19.47
CA GLU A 166 -8.58 17.12 -20.54
C GLU A 166 -9.51 17.85 -21.53
N GLU A 167 -8.92 18.74 -22.34
CA GLU A 167 -9.67 19.54 -23.35
C GLU A 167 -9.94 18.77 -24.65
N GLU A 168 -9.65 17.46 -24.70
CA GLU A 168 -9.85 16.60 -25.86
C GLU A 168 -10.91 15.53 -25.61
N LEU A 169 -11.69 15.20 -26.65
CA LEU A 169 -12.63 14.09 -26.59
C LEU A 169 -11.89 12.76 -26.70
N LYS A 170 -11.84 12.00 -25.63
CA LYS A 170 -11.24 10.65 -25.57
C LYS A 170 -12.20 9.69 -24.88
N ALA A 171 -12.26 8.48 -25.35
CA ALA A 171 -12.97 7.40 -24.67
C ALA A 171 -12.32 6.05 -24.95
N TYR A 172 -12.46 5.12 -24.04
CA TYR A 172 -12.11 3.72 -24.29
C TYR A 172 -13.05 2.76 -23.59
N VAL A 173 -13.06 1.53 -24.08
CA VAL A 173 -13.59 0.35 -23.41
C VAL A 173 -12.51 -0.71 -23.44
N ASP A 174 -12.27 -1.34 -22.30
CA ASP A 174 -11.33 -2.45 -22.10
C ASP A 174 -12.09 -3.65 -21.53
N LEU A 175 -11.92 -4.81 -22.12
CA LEU A 175 -12.62 -6.05 -21.78
C LEU A 175 -11.59 -7.14 -21.52
N GLY A 176 -11.54 -7.69 -20.31
CA GLY A 176 -10.69 -8.80 -19.91
C GLY A 176 -11.49 -10.06 -19.64
N TYR A 177 -10.88 -11.21 -19.93
CA TYR A 177 -11.38 -12.54 -19.55
C TYR A 177 -10.21 -13.46 -19.27
N GLY A 178 -10.31 -14.28 -18.23
CA GLY A 178 -9.18 -15.10 -17.78
C GLY A 178 -9.57 -16.41 -17.12
N ASP A 179 -8.59 -17.04 -16.47
CA ASP A 179 -8.76 -18.26 -15.70
C ASP A 179 -9.79 -18.06 -14.58
N TYR A 180 -10.35 -19.15 -14.09
CA TYR A 180 -11.39 -19.18 -13.05
C TYR A 180 -12.68 -18.45 -13.48
N ASP A 181 -12.91 -18.36 -14.80
CA ASP A 181 -14.01 -17.60 -15.40
C ASP A 181 -14.04 -16.14 -14.91
N SER A 182 -12.85 -15.55 -14.73
CA SER A 182 -12.69 -14.15 -14.32
C SER A 182 -12.96 -13.21 -15.50
N TYR A 183 -13.57 -12.06 -15.20
CA TYR A 183 -13.77 -10.99 -16.18
C TYR A 183 -13.49 -9.62 -15.54
N ASP A 184 -13.02 -8.69 -16.37
CA ASP A 184 -12.94 -7.28 -16.03
C ASP A 184 -13.39 -6.39 -17.19
N ILE A 185 -14.05 -5.30 -16.85
CA ILE A 185 -14.54 -4.31 -17.79
C ILE A 185 -14.09 -2.95 -17.26
N LYS A 186 -13.38 -2.17 -18.09
CA LYS A 186 -13.05 -0.78 -17.80
C LYS A 186 -13.59 0.11 -18.90
N ALA A 187 -14.10 1.28 -18.55
CA ALA A 187 -14.56 2.27 -19.52
C ALA A 187 -14.24 3.68 -19.05
N MET A 188 -13.93 4.57 -19.99
CA MET A 188 -13.67 5.98 -19.73
C MET A 188 -14.25 6.84 -20.85
N LEU A 189 -14.78 8.00 -20.44
CA LEU A 189 -15.14 9.10 -21.33
C LEU A 189 -14.59 10.40 -20.76
N ASN A 190 -13.77 11.10 -21.54
CA ASN A 190 -13.31 12.44 -21.32
C ASN A 190 -13.89 13.38 -22.37
N THR A 191 -14.51 14.46 -21.97
CA THR A 191 -15.10 15.42 -22.92
C THR A 191 -14.93 16.87 -22.48
N PRO A 192 -14.46 17.76 -23.37
CA PRO A 192 -14.58 19.19 -23.11
C PRO A 192 -16.06 19.60 -23.13
N VAL A 193 -16.48 20.35 -22.11
CA VAL A 193 -17.85 20.91 -22.01
C VAL A 193 -17.86 22.34 -22.57
N THR A 194 -16.80 23.09 -22.25
CA THR A 194 -16.48 24.41 -22.81
C THR A 194 -14.96 24.54 -22.93
N ASP A 195 -14.46 25.65 -23.45
CA ASP A 195 -13.01 25.94 -23.53
C ASP A 195 -12.31 26.01 -22.15
N THR A 196 -13.09 26.08 -21.05
CA THR A 196 -12.57 26.21 -19.68
C THR A 196 -13.08 25.14 -18.75
N LEU A 197 -13.95 24.24 -19.22
CA LEU A 197 -14.60 23.22 -18.42
C LEU A 197 -14.52 21.87 -19.12
N ALA A 198 -13.92 20.89 -18.49
CA ALA A 198 -13.82 19.51 -18.96
C ALA A 198 -14.45 18.55 -17.96
N PHE A 199 -15.02 17.48 -18.45
CA PHE A 199 -15.62 16.40 -17.67
C PHE A 199 -14.97 15.07 -18.02
N ARG A 200 -14.70 14.26 -17.01
CA ARG A 200 -14.19 12.90 -17.17
C ARG A 200 -14.99 11.95 -16.30
N VAL A 201 -15.40 10.82 -16.85
CA VAL A 201 -16.00 9.73 -16.10
C VAL A 201 -15.31 8.44 -16.50
N ASN A 202 -15.00 7.64 -15.52
CA ASN A 202 -14.41 6.31 -15.71
C ASN A 202 -14.98 5.34 -14.70
N GLY A 203 -14.88 4.05 -14.98
CA GLY A 203 -15.36 3.02 -14.08
C GLY A 203 -14.86 1.64 -14.47
N PHE A 204 -15.04 0.73 -13.55
CA PHE A 204 -14.71 -0.68 -13.72
C PHE A 204 -15.83 -1.57 -13.17
N ALA A 205 -15.86 -2.81 -13.66
CA ALA A 205 -16.58 -3.93 -13.07
C ALA A 205 -15.72 -5.18 -13.25
N LEU A 206 -15.56 -5.95 -12.20
CA LEU A 206 -14.83 -7.21 -12.23
C LEU A 206 -15.61 -8.30 -11.49
N GLY A 207 -15.34 -9.55 -11.82
CA GLY A 207 -15.90 -10.67 -11.11
C GLY A 207 -15.18 -11.97 -11.51
N GLN A 208 -15.38 -13.00 -10.67
CA GLN A 208 -14.80 -14.32 -10.85
C GLN A 208 -15.77 -15.39 -10.38
N ASP A 209 -16.15 -16.31 -11.26
CA ASP A 209 -17.16 -17.33 -10.97
C ASP A 209 -16.60 -18.49 -10.13
N GLN A 210 -15.32 -18.89 -10.36
CA GLN A 210 -14.66 -19.97 -9.63
C GLN A 210 -13.63 -19.41 -8.65
N GLY A 211 -13.63 -19.94 -7.40
CA GLY A 211 -12.65 -19.54 -6.37
C GLY A 211 -11.28 -20.17 -6.57
N TYR A 212 -10.25 -19.49 -6.10
CA TYR A 212 -8.91 -20.08 -6.06
C TYR A 212 -8.80 -21.16 -4.97
N ILE A 213 -9.56 -21.03 -3.88
CA ILE A 213 -9.51 -21.92 -2.71
C ILE A 213 -10.80 -22.73 -2.64
N LYS A 214 -10.67 -24.05 -2.42
CA LYS A 214 -11.79 -24.98 -2.29
C LYS A 214 -11.89 -25.51 -0.88
N ASP A 215 -13.06 -25.36 -0.26
CA ASP A 215 -13.37 -26.02 1.01
C ASP A 215 -13.84 -27.46 0.79
N LEU A 216 -13.13 -28.38 1.43
CA LEU A 216 -13.41 -29.82 1.33
C LEU A 216 -14.58 -30.26 2.22
N THR A 217 -14.99 -29.45 3.20
CA THR A 217 -16.09 -29.75 4.13
C THR A 217 -17.43 -29.28 3.59
N THR A 218 -17.53 -28.05 3.16
CA THR A 218 -18.77 -27.43 2.66
C THR A 218 -18.93 -27.58 1.16
N GLY A 219 -17.82 -27.70 0.43
CA GLY A 219 -17.76 -27.67 -1.01
C GLY A 219 -17.83 -26.26 -1.62
N GLU A 220 -17.83 -25.23 -0.78
CA GLU A 220 -17.76 -23.83 -1.19
C GLU A 220 -16.38 -23.49 -1.78
N GLU A 221 -16.34 -22.42 -2.55
CA GLU A 221 -15.11 -21.89 -3.14
C GLU A 221 -14.92 -20.46 -2.67
N TYR A 222 -13.70 -20.15 -2.23
CA TYR A 222 -13.30 -18.88 -1.67
C TYR A 222 -12.27 -18.16 -2.52
N TRP A 223 -12.01 -16.89 -2.19
CA TRP A 223 -11.17 -15.98 -2.95
C TRP A 223 -11.73 -15.74 -4.36
N LYS A 224 -12.95 -15.23 -4.37
CA LYS A 224 -13.68 -14.79 -5.56
C LYS A 224 -13.83 -13.26 -5.53
N PRO A 225 -12.85 -12.51 -6.06
CA PRO A 225 -12.99 -11.06 -6.09
C PRO A 225 -14.14 -10.64 -7.03
N GLU A 226 -15.03 -9.80 -6.51
CA GLU A 226 -16.12 -9.17 -7.24
C GLU A 226 -16.18 -7.69 -6.85
N GLY A 227 -16.51 -6.80 -7.80
CA GLY A 227 -16.64 -5.40 -7.48
C GLY A 227 -16.89 -4.51 -8.67
N TYR A 228 -17.30 -3.30 -8.38
CA TYR A 228 -17.45 -2.24 -9.37
C TYR A 228 -17.17 -0.88 -8.76
N GLY A 229 -16.78 0.05 -9.60
CA GLY A 229 -16.56 1.43 -9.17
C GLY A 229 -16.71 2.42 -10.30
N VAL A 230 -16.96 3.66 -9.91
CA VAL A 230 -17.08 4.79 -10.82
C VAL A 230 -16.41 6.02 -10.21
N ARG A 231 -15.71 6.79 -11.04
CA ARG A 231 -15.18 8.12 -10.69
C ARG A 231 -15.66 9.11 -11.72
N ALA A 232 -16.22 10.24 -11.25
CA ALA A 232 -16.62 11.37 -12.07
C ALA A 232 -15.84 12.61 -11.62
N GLN A 233 -15.26 13.32 -12.59
CA GLN A 233 -14.42 14.50 -12.33
C GLN A 233 -14.86 15.67 -13.20
N LEU A 234 -14.85 16.85 -12.62
CA LEU A 234 -15.14 18.11 -13.30
C LEU A 234 -13.96 19.05 -13.06
N ARG A 235 -13.27 19.47 -14.14
CA ARG A 235 -12.13 20.39 -14.08
C ARG A 235 -12.50 21.71 -14.70
N TYR A 236 -12.30 22.78 -13.95
CA TYR A 236 -12.56 24.16 -14.35
C TYR A 236 -11.29 24.99 -14.35
N ARG A 237 -10.89 25.46 -15.55
CA ARG A 237 -9.71 26.29 -15.80
C ARG A 237 -10.11 27.60 -16.48
N PRO A 238 -10.62 28.59 -15.72
CA PRO A 238 -11.04 29.86 -16.28
C PRO A 238 -9.87 30.70 -16.80
N SER A 239 -8.66 30.44 -16.35
CA SER A 239 -7.41 31.10 -16.73
C SER A 239 -6.23 30.18 -16.48
N ASP A 240 -5.04 30.52 -16.99
CA ASP A 240 -3.79 29.79 -16.72
C ASP A 240 -3.36 29.85 -15.24
N SER A 241 -3.94 30.78 -14.46
CA SER A 241 -3.64 30.92 -13.02
C SER A 241 -4.63 30.21 -12.10
N THR A 242 -5.59 29.48 -12.64
CA THR A 242 -6.63 28.84 -11.82
C THR A 242 -6.97 27.46 -12.38
N ASP A 243 -6.77 26.42 -11.57
CA ASP A 243 -7.14 25.03 -11.86
C ASP A 243 -7.95 24.48 -10.69
N ILE A 244 -9.18 24.08 -10.95
CA ILE A 244 -10.10 23.54 -9.94
C ILE A 244 -10.63 22.21 -10.44
N THR A 245 -10.42 21.13 -9.67
CA THR A 245 -10.92 19.79 -9.97
C THR A 245 -11.79 19.29 -8.83
N LEU A 246 -13.05 19.01 -9.11
CA LEU A 246 -13.96 18.28 -8.23
C LEU A 246 -14.01 16.83 -8.68
N SER A 247 -13.76 15.91 -7.78
CA SER A 247 -13.83 14.45 -7.98
C SER A 247 -14.86 13.84 -7.05
N VAL A 248 -15.64 12.90 -7.55
CA VAL A 248 -16.51 12.04 -6.77
C VAL A 248 -16.26 10.60 -7.20
N ASP A 249 -15.94 9.73 -6.27
CA ASP A 249 -15.71 8.31 -6.51
C ASP A 249 -16.59 7.45 -5.61
N TYR A 250 -17.07 6.35 -6.16
CA TYR A 250 -17.74 5.28 -5.44
C TYR A 250 -17.18 3.94 -5.89
N ALA A 251 -16.95 3.03 -4.94
CA ALA A 251 -16.64 1.65 -5.23
C ALA A 251 -17.34 0.74 -4.20
N ASN A 252 -17.76 -0.42 -4.69
CA ASN A 252 -18.21 -1.55 -3.90
C ASN A 252 -17.30 -2.72 -4.27
N GLU A 253 -16.76 -3.36 -3.26
CA GLU A 253 -15.99 -4.60 -3.38
C GLU A 253 -16.67 -5.63 -2.48
N GLU A 254 -17.08 -6.73 -3.07
CA GLU A 254 -17.72 -7.82 -2.34
C GLU A 254 -17.09 -9.14 -2.83
N GLY A 255 -17.15 -10.17 -2.02
CA GLY A 255 -16.64 -11.47 -2.42
C GLY A 255 -16.37 -12.37 -1.23
N THR A 256 -15.78 -13.52 -1.54
CA THR A 256 -15.27 -14.43 -0.55
C THR A 256 -13.77 -14.17 -0.39
N GLU A 257 -13.34 -14.06 0.86
CA GLU A 257 -11.97 -13.69 1.20
C GLU A 257 -10.95 -14.81 0.94
N VAL A 258 -9.68 -14.44 1.07
CA VAL A 258 -8.56 -15.39 1.09
C VAL A 258 -8.59 -16.13 2.42
N ILE A 259 -9.09 -17.35 2.43
CA ILE A 259 -9.06 -18.21 3.62
C ILE A 259 -7.70 -18.88 3.71
N GLY A 260 -7.11 -18.86 4.90
CA GLY A 260 -5.84 -19.52 5.14
C GLY A 260 -6.00 -20.99 5.55
N SER A 261 -4.99 -21.80 5.24
CA SER A 261 -4.95 -23.20 5.67
C SER A 261 -4.14 -23.38 6.96
N ASP A 262 -4.55 -24.33 7.85
CA ASP A 262 -3.83 -24.61 9.09
C ASP A 262 -2.52 -25.36 8.81
N PHE A 263 -1.40 -24.73 9.17
CA PHE A 263 -0.05 -25.27 9.05
C PHE A 263 0.13 -26.67 9.66
N ASN A 264 -0.54 -26.95 10.77
CA ASN A 264 -0.38 -28.22 11.49
C ASN A 264 -1.24 -29.36 10.91
N ARG A 265 -2.34 -29.03 10.23
CA ARG A 265 -3.32 -29.98 9.69
C ARG A 265 -3.14 -30.22 8.21
N ASN A 266 -2.68 -29.22 7.47
CA ASN A 266 -2.43 -29.34 6.04
C ASN A 266 -1.15 -30.17 5.78
N THR A 267 -1.33 -31.50 5.84
CA THR A 267 -0.23 -32.47 5.64
C THR A 267 0.19 -32.58 4.18
N ASP A 268 -0.70 -32.27 3.26
CA ASP A 268 -0.47 -32.39 1.82
C ASP A 268 0.15 -31.12 1.23
N LYS A 269 0.23 -30.06 2.04
CA LYS A 269 0.77 -28.72 1.67
C LYS A 269 0.10 -28.05 0.47
N ASP A 270 -1.13 -28.45 0.14
CA ASP A 270 -1.93 -27.77 -0.84
C ASP A 270 -2.53 -26.50 -0.20
N LEU A 271 -2.02 -25.35 -0.59
CA LEU A 271 -2.43 -24.05 -0.05
C LEU A 271 -3.80 -23.59 -0.56
N PHE A 272 -4.34 -24.25 -1.57
CA PHE A 272 -5.62 -23.90 -2.22
C PHE A 272 -6.76 -24.84 -1.81
N THR A 273 -6.56 -25.66 -0.79
CA THR A 273 -7.62 -26.45 -0.14
C THR A 273 -7.68 -26.17 1.34
N VAL A 274 -8.89 -25.98 1.87
CA VAL A 274 -9.17 -25.74 3.28
C VAL A 274 -10.22 -26.72 3.81
N VAL A 275 -10.37 -26.78 5.11
CA VAL A 275 -11.33 -27.65 5.80
C VAL A 275 -12.10 -26.78 6.82
N SER A 276 -12.76 -25.72 6.35
CA SER A 276 -13.57 -24.87 7.21
C SER A 276 -14.96 -25.46 7.42
N GLY A 277 -15.47 -25.38 8.64
CA GLY A 277 -16.85 -25.77 8.98
C GLY A 277 -17.81 -24.56 8.96
N GLU A 278 -17.30 -23.36 8.75
CA GLU A 278 -18.10 -22.13 8.70
C GLU A 278 -18.62 -21.92 7.27
N GLU A 279 -19.93 -21.88 7.14
CA GLU A 279 -20.59 -21.58 5.84
C GLU A 279 -20.85 -20.08 5.69
N GLY A 280 -20.79 -19.59 4.44
CA GLY A 280 -21.18 -18.22 4.08
C GLY A 280 -20.20 -17.17 4.57
N GLN A 281 -18.90 -17.48 4.61
CA GLN A 281 -17.87 -16.48 4.85
C GLN A 281 -17.83 -15.47 3.71
N PHE A 282 -17.75 -14.19 4.06
CA PHE A 282 -17.78 -13.08 3.08
C PHE A 282 -17.04 -11.86 3.61
N ALA A 283 -16.70 -10.93 2.72
CA ALA A 283 -16.39 -9.56 3.04
C ALA A 283 -17.00 -8.63 2.00
N GLU A 284 -17.51 -7.52 2.46
CA GLU A 284 -18.10 -6.45 1.66
C GLU A 284 -17.56 -5.11 2.13
N THR A 285 -17.18 -4.26 1.18
CA THR A 285 -16.68 -2.91 1.44
C THR A 285 -17.33 -1.94 0.48
N ASP A 286 -18.02 -0.93 1.03
CA ASP A 286 -18.56 0.21 0.30
C ASP A 286 -17.77 1.46 0.62
N GLN A 287 -17.36 2.20 -0.40
CA GLN A 287 -16.65 3.46 -0.21
C GLN A 287 -17.21 4.58 -1.09
N LEU A 288 -17.35 5.76 -0.51
CA LEU A 288 -17.71 6.99 -1.21
C LEU A 288 -16.67 8.07 -0.89
N GLY A 289 -16.09 8.68 -1.93
CA GLY A 289 -15.13 9.76 -1.83
C GLY A 289 -15.58 11.02 -2.54
N VAL A 290 -15.27 12.18 -1.95
CA VAL A 290 -15.39 13.49 -2.58
C VAL A 290 -14.09 14.25 -2.34
N ALA A 291 -13.46 14.75 -3.41
CA ALA A 291 -12.26 15.57 -3.33
C ALA A 291 -12.44 16.86 -4.13
N LEU A 292 -11.99 17.97 -3.56
CA LEU A 292 -11.92 19.26 -4.23
C LEU A 292 -10.47 19.78 -4.17
N ASN A 293 -9.81 19.75 -5.32
CA ASN A 293 -8.44 20.23 -5.50
C ASN A 293 -8.48 21.58 -6.21
N MET A 294 -7.87 22.58 -5.61
CA MET A 294 -7.82 23.95 -6.17
C MET A 294 -6.39 24.45 -6.16
N GLU A 295 -5.95 24.98 -7.28
CA GLU A 295 -4.64 25.60 -7.45
C GLU A 295 -4.80 27.02 -8.01
N PHE A 296 -4.13 27.98 -7.38
CA PHE A 296 -4.16 29.39 -7.73
C PHE A 296 -2.74 29.96 -7.81
N ALA A 297 -2.33 30.42 -9.00
CA ALA A 297 -1.12 31.21 -9.15
C ALA A 297 -1.41 32.69 -8.75
N ILE A 298 -0.72 33.17 -7.71
CA ILE A 298 -0.87 34.52 -7.13
C ILE A 298 0.47 35.24 -7.21
N GLY A 299 0.72 35.94 -8.32
CA GLY A 299 2.04 36.50 -8.63
C GLY A 299 3.06 35.37 -8.80
N ASP A 300 4.12 35.39 -8.00
CA ASP A 300 5.18 34.35 -8.01
C ASP A 300 4.90 33.19 -7.02
N MET A 301 3.72 33.16 -6.42
CA MET A 301 3.32 32.13 -5.44
C MET A 301 2.23 31.24 -6.01
N THR A 302 2.23 29.98 -5.59
CA THR A 302 1.14 29.02 -5.84
C THR A 302 0.47 28.68 -4.51
N LEU A 303 -0.85 28.90 -4.44
CA LEU A 303 -1.71 28.45 -3.36
C LEU A 303 -2.44 27.17 -3.82
N GLU A 304 -2.24 26.09 -3.11
CA GLU A 304 -2.98 24.84 -3.30
C GLU A 304 -3.94 24.61 -2.12
N SER A 305 -5.14 24.11 -2.40
CA SER A 305 -6.13 23.72 -1.42
C SER A 305 -6.68 22.35 -1.79
N ILE A 306 -6.60 21.40 -0.86
CA ILE A 306 -7.12 20.04 -1.01
C ILE A 306 -8.14 19.80 0.10
N THR A 307 -9.41 19.61 -0.29
CA THR A 307 -10.48 19.19 0.61
C THR A 307 -10.86 17.76 0.28
N GLY A 308 -10.86 16.86 1.25
CA GLY A 308 -11.25 15.47 1.09
C GLY A 308 -12.34 15.07 2.08
N TRP A 309 -13.36 14.36 1.61
CA TRP A 309 -14.33 13.68 2.46
C TRP A 309 -14.46 12.23 2.00
N ARG A 310 -14.54 11.30 2.97
CA ARG A 310 -14.69 9.87 2.71
C ARG A 310 -15.65 9.24 3.69
N ASP A 311 -16.43 8.27 3.21
CA ASP A 311 -17.30 7.38 3.98
C ASP A 311 -17.05 5.95 3.53
N LEU A 312 -16.72 5.09 4.48
CA LEU A 312 -16.35 3.70 4.25
C LEU A 312 -17.16 2.82 5.18
N ASN A 313 -17.81 1.80 4.62
CA ASN A 313 -18.47 0.73 5.37
C ASN A 313 -17.77 -0.59 5.03
N GLN A 314 -17.53 -1.41 6.04
CA GLN A 314 -17.01 -2.76 5.86
C GLN A 314 -17.75 -3.74 6.75
N THR A 315 -18.17 -4.86 6.17
CA THR A 315 -18.78 -5.98 6.90
C THR A 315 -18.12 -7.27 6.45
N TYR A 316 -17.75 -8.13 7.38
CA TYR A 316 -17.22 -9.46 7.04
C TYR A 316 -17.52 -10.51 8.11
N LEU A 317 -17.46 -11.77 7.68
CA LEU A 317 -17.47 -12.97 8.52
C LEU A 317 -16.33 -13.89 8.06
N LEU A 318 -15.37 -14.14 8.95
CA LEU A 318 -14.19 -14.95 8.65
C LEU A 318 -14.00 -16.06 9.67
N ASP A 319 -13.72 -17.30 9.22
CA ASP A 319 -13.13 -18.37 10.05
C ASP A 319 -11.61 -18.33 9.89
N LEU A 320 -10.91 -18.11 10.98
CA LEU A 320 -9.45 -18.05 11.01
C LEU A 320 -8.78 -19.38 11.34
N SER A 321 -9.56 -20.44 11.59
CA SER A 321 -9.05 -21.68 12.20
C SER A 321 -8.77 -22.81 11.22
N ASP A 322 -9.35 -22.79 10.00
CA ASP A 322 -9.30 -23.90 9.05
C ASP A 322 -9.56 -25.26 9.72
N ASP A 323 -10.71 -25.39 10.40
CA ASP A 323 -11.14 -26.63 11.05
C ASP A 323 -12.58 -26.95 10.65
N ALA A 324 -12.88 -28.23 10.38
CA ALA A 324 -14.24 -28.72 10.12
C ALA A 324 -15.24 -28.37 11.25
N VAL A 325 -14.75 -28.06 12.41
CA VAL A 325 -15.48 -27.40 13.51
C VAL A 325 -14.77 -26.10 13.78
N PRO A 326 -15.33 -24.95 13.38
CA PRO A 326 -14.70 -23.64 13.55
C PRO A 326 -14.24 -23.45 14.99
N GLN A 327 -13.01 -22.94 15.18
CA GLN A 327 -12.46 -22.66 16.50
C GLN A 327 -12.45 -21.16 16.80
N TYR A 328 -12.31 -20.33 15.78
CA TYR A 328 -12.31 -18.87 15.91
C TYR A 328 -12.95 -18.20 14.70
N VAL A 329 -14.16 -17.71 14.87
CA VAL A 329 -14.91 -16.97 13.86
C VAL A 329 -14.94 -15.51 14.25
N LEU A 330 -14.70 -14.64 13.28
CA LEU A 330 -14.55 -13.20 13.44
C LEU A 330 -15.61 -12.45 12.60
N PRO A 331 -16.81 -12.18 13.14
CA PRO A 331 -17.76 -11.26 12.53
C PRO A 331 -17.36 -9.81 12.84
N HIS A 332 -17.50 -8.95 11.84
CA HIS A 332 -17.13 -7.53 11.93
C HIS A 332 -18.06 -6.66 11.13
N ASP A 333 -18.39 -5.51 11.68
CA ASP A 333 -19.10 -4.42 11.01
C ASP A 333 -18.45 -3.10 11.41
N SER A 334 -18.15 -2.24 10.45
CA SER A 334 -17.54 -0.94 10.73
C SER A 334 -17.97 0.14 9.75
N ASN A 335 -18.12 1.36 10.27
CA ASN A 335 -18.26 2.58 9.50
C ASN A 335 -17.12 3.54 9.87
N HIS A 336 -16.53 4.13 8.85
CA HIS A 336 -15.48 5.12 8.99
C HIS A 336 -15.82 6.36 8.17
N LYS A 337 -15.75 7.55 8.78
CA LYS A 337 -15.92 8.83 8.12
C LYS A 337 -14.72 9.72 8.36
N GLN A 338 -14.32 10.44 7.33
CA GLN A 338 -13.16 11.33 7.37
C GLN A 338 -13.47 12.62 6.63
N LEU A 339 -13.08 13.75 7.21
CA LEU A 339 -12.98 15.05 6.55
C LEU A 339 -11.55 15.57 6.70
N SER A 340 -10.93 16.01 5.61
CA SER A 340 -9.60 16.62 5.66
C SER A 340 -9.52 17.90 4.85
N GLN A 341 -8.69 18.85 5.29
CA GLN A 341 -8.38 20.09 4.60
C GLN A 341 -6.89 20.37 4.69
N GLU A 342 -6.26 20.57 3.54
CA GLU A 342 -4.88 21.04 3.45
C GLU A 342 -4.83 22.35 2.65
N PHE A 343 -4.04 23.31 3.14
CA PHE A 343 -3.64 24.49 2.39
C PHE A 343 -2.12 24.52 2.32
N THR A 344 -1.58 24.71 1.12
CA THR A 344 -0.14 24.84 0.89
C THR A 344 0.13 26.09 0.06
N LEU A 345 1.07 26.89 0.51
CA LEU A 345 1.58 28.05 -0.21
C LEU A 345 3.05 27.79 -0.55
N SER A 346 3.41 27.92 -1.83
CA SER A 346 4.77 27.71 -2.30
C SER A 346 5.24 28.84 -3.22
N ALA A 347 6.55 29.07 -3.24
CA ALA A 347 7.17 30.03 -4.16
C ALA A 347 8.68 29.81 -4.28
N THR A 348 9.24 30.34 -5.39
CA THR A 348 10.68 30.55 -5.57
C THR A 348 11.01 32.02 -5.33
N SER A 349 11.84 32.32 -4.35
CA SER A 349 12.27 33.66 -3.97
C SER A 349 13.79 33.82 -4.10
N GLY A 350 14.27 34.17 -5.27
CA GLY A 350 15.70 34.27 -5.58
C GLY A 350 16.38 32.91 -5.54
N LYS A 351 17.14 32.61 -4.47
CA LYS A 351 17.84 31.32 -4.25
C LYS A 351 17.10 30.40 -3.30
N LEU A 352 15.93 30.76 -2.86
CA LEU A 352 15.13 30.01 -1.88
C LEU A 352 13.86 29.51 -2.55
N ASP A 353 13.71 28.20 -2.66
CA ASP A 353 12.46 27.51 -2.94
C ASP A 353 11.83 27.13 -1.63
N TRP A 354 10.57 27.53 -1.40
CA TRP A 354 9.94 27.27 -0.10
C TRP A 354 8.47 26.89 -0.25
N LEU A 355 7.99 26.14 0.70
CA LEU A 355 6.58 25.87 0.89
C LEU A 355 6.23 25.95 2.39
N ALA A 356 4.99 26.31 2.70
CA ALA A 356 4.42 26.25 4.04
C ALA A 356 2.96 25.87 3.95
N GLY A 357 2.47 25.13 4.93
CA GLY A 357 1.09 24.66 4.91
C GLY A 357 0.50 24.40 6.28
N ILE A 358 -0.82 24.22 6.26
CA ILE A 358 -1.65 23.80 7.38
C ILE A 358 -2.50 22.63 6.96
N PHE A 359 -2.63 21.63 7.82
CA PHE A 359 -3.46 20.46 7.61
C PHE A 359 -4.39 20.27 8.81
N TYR A 360 -5.64 19.95 8.53
CA TYR A 360 -6.64 19.53 9.52
C TYR A 360 -7.34 18.25 9.04
N MET A 361 -7.63 17.34 9.95
CA MET A 361 -8.43 16.16 9.71
C MET A 361 -9.30 15.85 10.92
N ALA A 362 -10.56 15.52 10.66
CA ALA A 362 -11.48 14.91 11.62
C ALA A 362 -11.87 13.52 11.11
N GLU A 363 -11.87 12.55 11.99
CA GLU A 363 -12.13 11.15 11.71
C GLU A 363 -13.04 10.57 12.78
N GLU A 364 -14.11 9.90 12.35
CA GLU A 364 -15.08 9.18 13.19
C GLU A 364 -15.08 7.71 12.78
N ASN A 365 -14.89 6.81 13.73
CA ASN A 365 -14.98 5.37 13.51
C ASN A 365 -15.98 4.76 14.47
N SER A 366 -16.87 3.93 13.95
CA SER A 366 -17.75 3.08 14.74
C SER A 366 -17.64 1.65 14.26
N SER A 367 -17.38 0.71 15.15
CA SER A 367 -17.26 -0.69 14.79
C SER A 367 -17.89 -1.62 15.82
N THR A 368 -18.41 -2.75 15.32
CA THR A 368 -18.80 -3.91 16.12
C THR A 368 -17.90 -5.07 15.73
N VAL A 369 -17.08 -5.51 16.67
CA VAL A 369 -16.15 -6.62 16.50
C VAL A 369 -16.64 -7.81 17.29
N GLY A 370 -16.76 -8.96 16.65
CA GLY A 370 -17.10 -10.22 17.32
C GLY A 370 -15.88 -11.11 17.49
N ASP A 371 -15.87 -11.86 18.57
CA ASP A 371 -14.93 -12.94 18.85
C ASP A 371 -15.73 -14.18 19.25
N GLU A 372 -15.89 -15.13 18.32
CA GLU A 372 -16.58 -16.39 18.56
C GLU A 372 -15.57 -17.51 18.71
N LEU A 373 -15.37 -17.97 19.95
CA LEU A 373 -14.45 -19.02 20.30
C LEU A 373 -15.20 -20.32 20.53
N PHE A 374 -14.97 -21.32 19.70
CA PHE A 374 -15.52 -22.67 19.82
C PHE A 374 -14.46 -23.59 20.44
N LEU A 375 -14.57 -23.88 21.71
CA LEU A 375 -13.67 -24.81 22.40
C LEU A 375 -14.33 -26.17 22.57
N PHE A 376 -13.55 -27.27 22.43
CA PHE A 376 -13.98 -28.64 22.73
C PHE A 376 -15.20 -29.19 21.95
N GLY A 377 -15.04 -29.34 20.63
CA GLY A 377 -15.96 -30.13 19.80
C GLY A 377 -17.24 -29.42 19.38
N GLY A 378 -17.12 -28.13 19.06
CA GLY A 378 -18.22 -27.34 18.42
C GLY A 378 -19.23 -26.76 19.40
N ILE A 379 -18.94 -26.76 20.68
CA ILE A 379 -19.72 -26.01 21.66
C ILE A 379 -19.13 -24.60 21.72
N VAL A 380 -19.93 -23.56 21.43
CA VAL A 380 -19.52 -22.15 21.62
C VAL A 380 -19.09 -21.99 23.07
N ALA A 381 -17.80 -21.84 23.31
CA ALA A 381 -17.24 -21.66 24.64
C ALA A 381 -17.35 -20.21 25.09
N ALA A 382 -17.23 -19.27 24.16
CA ALA A 382 -17.39 -17.86 24.42
C ALA A 382 -17.78 -17.13 23.13
N ASN A 383 -18.83 -16.35 23.18
CA ASN A 383 -19.24 -15.45 22.10
C ASN A 383 -19.25 -14.04 22.67
N PHE A 384 -18.36 -13.22 22.15
CA PHE A 384 -18.21 -11.83 22.57
C PHE A 384 -18.53 -10.87 21.42
N ARG A 385 -19.06 -9.71 21.75
CA ARG A 385 -19.20 -8.56 20.86
C ARG A 385 -18.64 -7.35 21.57
N LYS A 386 -17.95 -6.53 20.81
CA LYS A 386 -17.39 -5.26 21.27
C LYS A 386 -17.89 -4.16 20.35
N THR A 387 -18.56 -3.16 20.90
CA THR A 387 -18.72 -1.89 20.22
C THR A 387 -17.54 -1.00 20.55
N LEU A 388 -16.97 -0.37 19.53
CA LEU A 388 -15.80 0.46 19.62
C LEU A 388 -16.02 1.69 18.76
N ASP A 389 -16.22 2.83 19.39
CA ASP A 389 -16.29 4.13 18.75
C ASP A 389 -15.01 4.88 19.06
N ASN A 390 -14.31 5.41 18.06
CA ASN A 390 -13.13 6.21 18.26
C ASN A 390 -13.05 7.37 17.28
N ASP A 391 -12.80 8.55 17.83
CA ASP A 391 -12.67 9.80 17.11
C ASP A 391 -11.24 10.29 17.15
N THR A 392 -10.82 10.97 16.09
CA THR A 392 -9.50 11.58 16.01
C THR A 392 -9.58 12.93 15.30
N ASP A 393 -9.17 13.99 15.99
CA ASP A 393 -8.89 15.29 15.41
C ASP A 393 -7.38 15.49 15.27
N SER A 394 -6.91 15.91 14.09
CA SER A 394 -5.48 16.17 13.84
C SER A 394 -5.28 17.55 13.24
N LEU A 395 -4.41 18.35 13.83
CA LEU A 395 -3.99 19.67 13.35
C LEU A 395 -2.48 19.69 13.15
N ALA A 396 -2.03 20.20 11.99
CA ALA A 396 -0.58 20.34 11.77
C ALA A 396 -0.22 21.63 11.04
N PHE A 397 0.99 22.12 11.35
CA PHE A 397 1.65 23.20 10.64
C PHE A 397 3.00 22.71 10.13
N PHE A 398 3.32 22.97 8.88
CA PHE A 398 4.56 22.52 8.28
C PHE A 398 5.17 23.58 7.36
N ALA A 399 6.49 23.55 7.24
CA ALA A 399 7.23 24.35 6.28
C ALA A 399 8.52 23.64 5.88
N GLN A 400 8.93 23.86 4.63
CA GLN A 400 10.20 23.39 4.07
C GLN A 400 10.78 24.47 3.17
N GLY A 401 12.09 24.65 3.20
CA GLY A 401 12.78 25.54 2.29
C GLY A 401 14.09 24.95 1.81
N THR A 402 14.36 25.05 0.51
CA THR A 402 15.62 24.65 -0.14
C THR A 402 16.37 25.90 -0.54
N TYR A 403 17.55 26.13 0.03
CA TYR A 403 18.40 27.26 -0.30
C TYR A 403 19.54 26.82 -1.23
N ASN A 404 19.54 27.37 -2.44
CA ASN A 404 20.54 27.12 -3.48
C ASN A 404 21.75 28.03 -3.30
N PHE A 405 22.80 27.58 -2.57
CA PHE A 405 24.04 28.34 -2.33
C PHE A 405 24.74 28.67 -3.65
N THR A 406 24.85 27.62 -4.48
CA THR A 406 25.40 27.66 -5.84
C THR A 406 24.51 26.77 -6.73
N ASP A 407 24.78 26.72 -8.03
CA ASP A 407 24.12 25.80 -8.96
C ASP A 407 24.41 24.32 -8.63
N GLN A 408 25.40 24.06 -7.78
CA GLN A 408 25.84 22.72 -7.41
C GLN A 408 25.42 22.30 -5.99
N PHE A 409 25.29 23.25 -5.07
CA PHE A 409 25.04 22.94 -3.64
C PHE A 409 23.74 23.57 -3.16
N SER A 410 22.89 22.72 -2.62
CA SER A 410 21.62 23.11 -1.98
C SER A 410 21.46 22.50 -0.61
N LEU A 411 20.78 23.20 0.26
CA LEU A 411 20.41 22.75 1.59
C LEU A 411 18.90 22.89 1.77
N THR A 412 18.26 21.78 2.08
CA THR A 412 16.85 21.74 2.44
C THR A 412 16.70 21.63 3.96
N LEU A 413 15.87 22.49 4.53
CA LEU A 413 15.43 22.45 5.92
C LEU A 413 13.91 22.42 5.96
N GLY A 414 13.36 21.51 6.75
CA GLY A 414 11.94 21.38 6.95
C GLY A 414 11.57 21.01 8.37
N GLY A 415 10.33 21.23 8.71
CA GLY A 415 9.77 20.81 10.00
C GLY A 415 8.24 20.84 9.97
N ARG A 416 7.64 19.92 10.70
CA ARG A 416 6.20 19.85 10.94
C ARG A 416 5.94 19.62 12.41
N TRP A 417 4.98 20.37 12.93
CA TRP A 417 4.37 20.09 14.21
C TRP A 417 2.97 19.56 13.98
N THR A 418 2.64 18.44 14.62
CA THR A 418 1.34 17.77 14.52
C THR A 418 0.82 17.55 15.94
N GLU A 419 -0.45 17.87 16.19
CA GLU A 419 -1.19 17.54 17.41
C GLU A 419 -2.41 16.69 17.03
N GLU A 420 -2.67 15.68 17.84
CA GLU A 420 -3.74 14.72 17.65
C GLU A 420 -4.50 14.52 18.95
N ASP A 421 -5.77 14.86 18.93
CA ASP A 421 -6.70 14.54 20.01
C ASP A 421 -7.46 13.27 19.63
N LYS A 422 -7.42 12.26 20.50
CA LYS A 422 -8.08 10.97 20.29
C LYS A 422 -8.98 10.65 21.47
N GLU A 423 -10.18 10.14 21.14
CA GLU A 423 -11.17 9.67 22.12
C GLU A 423 -11.64 8.27 21.76
N VAL A 424 -11.91 7.43 22.76
CA VAL A 424 -12.44 6.08 22.56
C VAL A 424 -13.59 5.81 23.53
N ASP A 425 -14.70 5.27 23.01
CA ASP A 425 -15.75 4.65 23.81
C ASP A 425 -15.88 3.16 23.45
N VAL A 426 -15.93 2.31 24.47
CA VAL A 426 -15.92 0.87 24.30
C VAL A 426 -16.91 0.18 25.23
N VAL A 427 -17.66 -0.78 24.68
CA VAL A 427 -18.51 -1.68 25.48
C VAL A 427 -18.28 -3.12 25.02
N GLN A 428 -17.91 -3.97 25.97
CA GLN A 428 -17.79 -5.40 25.74
C GLN A 428 -19.04 -6.13 26.21
N TYR A 429 -19.55 -7.01 25.36
CA TYR A 429 -20.73 -7.84 25.65
C TYR A 429 -20.36 -9.33 25.61
N PHE A 430 -21.05 -10.11 26.39
CA PHE A 430 -21.23 -11.55 26.16
C PHE A 430 -22.53 -11.74 25.38
N VAL A 431 -22.51 -12.61 24.36
CA VAL A 431 -23.69 -12.96 23.58
C VAL A 431 -24.28 -14.24 24.17
N ALA A 432 -25.40 -14.12 24.89
CA ALA A 432 -26.12 -15.28 25.38
C ALA A 432 -26.93 -15.92 24.23
N PRO A 433 -26.82 -17.24 23.97
CA PRO A 433 -27.57 -17.92 22.91
C PRO A 433 -29.09 -17.63 23.01
N GLY A 434 -29.73 -17.27 21.90
CA GLY A 434 -31.13 -16.91 21.86
C GLY A 434 -31.65 -16.89 20.42
N PRO A 435 -32.96 -16.74 20.20
CA PRO A 435 -33.50 -16.55 18.86
C PRO A 435 -33.04 -15.20 18.29
N GLU A 436 -32.94 -15.14 16.97
CA GLU A 436 -32.71 -13.86 16.26
C GLU A 436 -33.67 -12.79 16.69
N THR A 437 -33.18 -11.65 17.10
CA THR A 437 -33.99 -10.54 17.60
C THR A 437 -34.24 -9.48 16.54
N GLY A 438 -33.56 -9.53 15.41
CA GLY A 438 -33.61 -8.53 14.33
C GLY A 438 -33.05 -7.17 14.75
N ASN A 439 -32.22 -7.12 15.80
CA ASN A 439 -31.55 -5.89 16.23
C ASN A 439 -30.27 -5.66 15.41
N PRO A 440 -29.80 -4.39 15.30
CA PRO A 440 -28.55 -4.05 14.63
C PRO A 440 -27.31 -4.56 15.36
N GLY A 441 -27.13 -5.78 15.61
CA GLY A 441 -26.06 -6.47 16.34
C GLY A 441 -26.21 -7.98 16.22
N ASP A 442 -27.29 -8.42 15.58
CA ASP A 442 -27.46 -9.79 15.18
C ASP A 442 -26.64 -10.00 13.89
N PHE A 443 -25.42 -10.49 14.01
CA PHE A 443 -24.69 -10.97 12.85
C PHE A 443 -25.36 -12.21 12.27
N PRO A 444 -25.36 -12.39 10.95
CA PRO A 444 -25.80 -13.62 10.32
C PRO A 444 -25.10 -14.83 10.97
N GLY A 445 -25.87 -15.76 11.54
CA GLY A 445 -25.34 -17.01 12.12
C GLY A 445 -25.22 -17.06 13.64
N THR A 446 -25.24 -15.92 14.38
CA THR A 446 -25.12 -15.92 15.85
C THR A 446 -26.12 -15.01 16.55
N PRO A 447 -27.41 -15.35 16.49
CA PRO A 447 -28.43 -14.59 17.21
C PRO A 447 -28.28 -14.77 18.73
N GLY A 448 -28.38 -13.69 19.48
CA GLY A 448 -28.28 -13.75 20.93
C GLY A 448 -28.60 -12.45 21.65
N THR A 449 -28.80 -12.55 22.97
CA THR A 449 -29.00 -11.38 23.82
C THR A 449 -27.65 -10.83 24.26
N LEU A 450 -27.38 -9.54 23.98
CA LEU A 450 -26.19 -8.82 24.43
C LEU A 450 -26.26 -8.55 25.94
N ILE A 451 -25.30 -9.08 26.69
CA ILE A 451 -25.16 -8.86 28.14
C ILE A 451 -23.87 -8.03 28.34
N PRO A 452 -23.96 -6.76 28.75
CA PRO A 452 -22.77 -5.96 28.99
C PRO A 452 -21.87 -6.58 30.07
N LEU A 453 -20.58 -6.70 29.79
CA LEU A 453 -19.58 -7.19 30.73
C LEU A 453 -18.78 -6.04 31.36
N TRP A 454 -18.30 -5.15 30.52
CA TRP A 454 -17.54 -3.97 30.92
C TRP A 454 -17.60 -2.88 29.84
N ASN A 455 -17.21 -1.67 30.20
CA ASN A 455 -17.27 -0.49 29.34
C ASN A 455 -16.08 0.46 29.62
N THR A 456 -16.08 1.62 28.95
CA THR A 456 -15.07 2.69 29.06
C THR A 456 -14.80 3.07 30.52
N SER A 457 -15.84 3.19 31.38
CA SER A 457 -15.63 3.50 32.81
C SER A 457 -14.85 2.41 33.56
N ASN A 458 -14.92 1.14 33.14
CA ASN A 458 -14.10 0.07 33.71
C ASN A 458 -12.63 0.17 33.26
N VAL A 459 -12.41 0.60 32.01
CA VAL A 459 -11.06 0.87 31.46
C VAL A 459 -10.41 2.01 32.23
N GLU A 460 -11.11 3.13 32.41
CA GLU A 460 -10.64 4.29 33.18
C GLU A 460 -10.36 3.95 34.65
N ALA A 461 -11.23 3.14 35.26
CA ALA A 461 -11.02 2.66 36.63
C ALA A 461 -9.76 1.80 36.79
N ASN A 462 -9.26 1.17 35.70
CA ASN A 462 -7.99 0.44 35.66
C ASN A 462 -6.79 1.35 35.36
N GLY A 463 -7.00 2.65 35.12
CA GLY A 463 -5.95 3.65 34.92
C GLY A 463 -5.59 3.96 33.47
N THR A 464 -6.36 3.44 32.50
CA THR A 464 -6.18 3.78 31.07
C THR A 464 -7.14 4.93 30.72
N PRO A 465 -6.64 6.07 30.21
CA PRO A 465 -7.50 7.19 29.80
C PRO A 465 -8.28 6.81 28.53
N SER A 466 -9.50 7.31 28.42
CA SER A 466 -10.35 7.20 27.22
C SER A 466 -10.15 8.35 26.25
N ASP A 467 -9.47 9.42 26.67
CA ASP A 467 -9.07 10.57 25.87
C ASP A 467 -7.56 10.81 26.01
N VAL A 468 -6.88 11.21 24.93
CA VAL A 468 -5.44 11.45 24.90
C VAL A 468 -5.07 12.44 23.81
N THR A 469 -4.12 13.33 24.12
CA THR A 469 -3.49 14.21 23.12
C THR A 469 -2.05 13.76 22.88
N PHE A 470 -1.68 13.54 21.63
CA PHE A 470 -0.31 13.31 21.18
C PHE A 470 0.20 14.54 20.42
N SER A 471 1.48 14.89 20.59
CA SER A 471 2.08 16.02 19.90
C SER A 471 3.51 15.67 19.47
N GLU A 472 3.77 15.77 18.16
CA GLU A 472 5.04 15.36 17.57
C GLU A 472 5.62 16.46 16.68
N PHE A 473 6.95 16.59 16.70
CA PHE A 473 7.69 17.47 15.80
C PHE A 473 8.64 16.64 14.92
N THR A 474 8.49 16.73 13.61
CA THR A 474 9.26 15.95 12.65
C THR A 474 10.13 16.85 11.76
N PRO A 475 11.43 16.99 12.07
CA PRO A 475 12.39 17.76 11.29
C PRO A 475 12.86 17.01 10.04
N LYS A 476 13.34 17.77 9.07
CA LYS A 476 14.05 17.29 7.87
C LYS A 476 15.26 18.18 7.59
N VAL A 477 16.40 17.56 7.28
CA VAL A 477 17.59 18.23 6.75
C VAL A 477 18.10 17.42 5.55
N ALA A 478 18.32 18.06 4.41
CA ALA A 478 18.97 17.40 3.27
C ALA A 478 20.02 18.31 2.65
N LEU A 479 21.18 17.74 2.36
CA LEU A 479 22.26 18.37 1.64
C LEU A 479 22.38 17.72 0.26
N GLU A 480 22.41 18.53 -0.78
CA GLU A 480 22.46 18.11 -2.16
C GLU A 480 23.73 18.64 -2.82
N TYR A 481 24.35 17.77 -3.60
CA TYR A 481 25.48 18.13 -4.45
C TYR A 481 25.24 17.67 -5.89
N ARG A 482 24.90 18.61 -6.76
CA ARG A 482 24.73 18.40 -8.20
C ARG A 482 26.09 18.52 -8.87
N GLN A 483 26.73 17.37 -9.12
CA GLN A 483 28.04 17.32 -9.75
C GLN A 483 27.97 17.71 -11.23
N SER A 484 26.87 17.34 -11.91
CA SER A 484 26.49 17.70 -13.28
C SER A 484 24.96 17.65 -13.41
N ASP A 485 24.44 18.04 -14.57
CA ASP A 485 22.99 17.91 -14.84
C ASP A 485 22.49 16.48 -14.72
N ASP A 486 23.37 15.49 -14.96
CA ASP A 486 23.04 14.07 -14.97
C ASP A 486 23.43 13.35 -13.66
N LEU A 487 23.94 14.06 -12.63
CA LEU A 487 24.48 13.40 -11.44
C LEU A 487 24.24 14.21 -10.17
N LEU A 488 23.32 13.71 -9.34
CA LEU A 488 22.94 14.27 -8.05
C LEU A 488 23.34 13.32 -6.90
N TRP A 489 24.10 13.84 -5.93
CA TRP A 489 24.36 13.21 -4.64
C TRP A 489 23.53 13.90 -3.57
N TYR A 490 22.99 13.12 -2.64
CA TYR A 490 22.31 13.70 -1.48
C TYR A 490 22.64 12.96 -0.19
N LEU A 491 22.57 13.70 0.92
CA LEU A 491 22.58 13.19 2.28
C LEU A 491 21.35 13.77 2.98
N SER A 492 20.56 12.95 3.63
CA SER A 492 19.40 13.42 4.36
C SER A 492 19.27 12.83 5.76
N TYR A 493 18.67 13.61 6.64
CA TYR A 493 18.16 13.24 7.94
C TYR A 493 16.69 13.61 7.98
N THR A 494 15.82 12.64 8.28
CA THR A 494 14.37 12.85 8.37
C THR A 494 13.82 12.12 9.57
N GLU A 495 12.86 12.72 10.26
CA GLU A 495 12.08 12.05 11.27
C GLU A 495 10.64 11.83 10.82
N GLY A 496 10.02 10.82 11.39
CA GLY A 496 8.62 10.49 11.21
C GLY A 496 8.07 9.83 12.45
N PHE A 497 6.77 9.66 12.50
CA PHE A 497 6.10 8.96 13.59
C PHE A 497 4.89 8.17 13.10
N LYS A 498 4.52 7.17 13.89
CA LYS A 498 3.24 6.48 13.84
C LYS A 498 2.51 6.80 15.13
N SER A 499 1.25 7.20 15.04
CA SER A 499 0.46 7.63 16.18
C SER A 499 0.25 6.52 17.22
N GLY A 500 0.11 6.91 18.45
CA GLY A 500 -0.34 6.05 19.55
C GLY A 500 -1.84 5.74 19.48
N GLY A 501 -2.29 4.89 20.38
CA GLY A 501 -3.69 4.45 20.44
C GLY A 501 -3.92 3.44 21.56
N TRP A 502 -4.97 2.62 21.42
CA TRP A 502 -5.35 1.64 22.42
C TRP A 502 -5.29 0.20 21.89
N ASN A 503 -4.83 -0.71 22.76
CA ASN A 503 -4.92 -2.15 22.51
C ASN A 503 -6.38 -2.60 22.68
N ALA A 504 -7.15 -2.55 21.59
CA ALA A 504 -8.58 -2.81 21.64
C ALA A 504 -8.98 -4.27 21.32
N ARG A 505 -8.04 -5.14 20.90
CA ARG A 505 -8.27 -6.56 20.67
C ARG A 505 -8.20 -7.38 21.96
N VAL A 506 -8.96 -6.98 22.97
CA VAL A 506 -8.94 -7.60 24.31
C VAL A 506 -10.34 -7.89 24.80
N THR A 507 -10.47 -8.91 25.65
CA THR A 507 -11.74 -9.30 26.30
C THR A 507 -11.80 -8.90 27.78
N ASP A 508 -10.68 -8.47 28.37
CA ASP A 508 -10.55 -8.01 29.76
C ASP A 508 -10.24 -6.50 29.78
N PRO A 509 -10.95 -5.65 30.53
CA PRO A 509 -10.71 -4.22 30.55
C PRO A 509 -9.33 -3.83 31.13
N ARG A 510 -8.64 -4.74 31.82
CA ARG A 510 -7.28 -4.52 32.33
C ARG A 510 -6.22 -4.63 31.23
N ASP A 511 -6.51 -5.32 30.15
CA ASP A 511 -5.64 -5.47 28.99
C ASP A 511 -5.89 -4.37 27.93
N PHE A 512 -6.97 -3.58 28.08
CA PHE A 512 -7.23 -2.39 27.26
C PHE A 512 -6.28 -1.27 27.69
N THR A 513 -5.09 -1.24 27.12
CA THR A 513 -3.99 -0.37 27.50
C THR A 513 -3.69 0.65 26.41
N LEU A 514 -3.23 1.85 26.83
CA LEU A 514 -2.70 2.86 25.93
C LEU A 514 -1.28 2.50 25.50
N PHE A 515 -0.95 2.74 24.24
CA PHE A 515 0.42 2.76 23.72
C PHE A 515 0.73 4.13 23.12
N ASN A 516 1.99 4.58 23.28
CA ASN A 516 2.47 5.87 22.82
C ASN A 516 2.80 5.87 21.33
N PRO A 517 2.99 7.03 20.69
CA PRO A 517 3.55 7.11 19.35
C PRO A 517 4.91 6.41 19.24
N GLU A 518 5.13 5.75 18.11
CA GLU A 518 6.43 5.25 17.66
C GLU A 518 7.11 6.35 16.86
N THR A 519 8.37 6.62 17.13
CA THR A 519 9.17 7.61 16.39
C THR A 519 10.33 6.96 15.64
N VAL A 520 10.75 7.60 14.55
CA VAL A 520 11.86 7.12 13.72
C VAL A 520 12.77 8.25 13.31
N ALA A 521 14.10 8.03 13.43
CA ALA A 521 15.14 8.86 12.86
C ALA A 521 15.84 8.12 11.73
N SER A 522 15.76 8.64 10.50
CA SER A 522 16.33 8.03 9.30
C SER A 522 17.46 8.86 8.71
N TYR A 523 18.53 8.17 8.35
CA TYR A 523 19.71 8.70 7.68
C TYR A 523 19.81 8.06 6.30
N GLU A 524 19.91 8.87 5.25
CA GLU A 524 20.09 8.38 3.90
C GLU A 524 21.29 9.02 3.20
N ALA A 525 21.97 8.24 2.37
CA ALA A 525 22.96 8.71 1.40
C ALA A 525 22.55 8.15 0.03
N GLY A 526 22.30 9.02 -0.94
CA GLY A 526 21.83 8.60 -2.24
C GLY A 526 22.56 9.23 -3.41
N LEU A 527 22.43 8.55 -4.54
CA LEU A 527 22.94 8.94 -5.84
C LEU A 527 21.82 8.78 -6.84
N LYS A 528 21.53 9.84 -7.61
CA LYS A 528 20.65 9.80 -8.78
C LYS A 528 21.46 10.15 -10.02
N SER A 529 21.32 9.35 -11.07
CA SER A 529 22.17 9.51 -12.24
C SER A 529 21.47 9.10 -13.54
N GLU A 530 21.78 9.84 -14.59
CA GLU A 530 21.46 9.53 -15.97
C GLU A 530 22.73 9.51 -16.81
N PHE A 531 22.95 8.44 -17.53
CA PHE A 531 24.17 8.22 -18.32
C PHE A 531 23.84 7.78 -19.75
N VAL A 532 24.88 7.74 -20.62
CA VAL A 532 24.79 7.24 -21.98
C VAL A 532 23.76 8.03 -22.81
N ASP A 533 23.86 9.36 -22.80
CA ASP A 533 22.94 10.29 -23.47
C ASP A 533 21.48 10.07 -23.01
N ASN A 534 21.23 10.00 -21.70
CA ASN A 534 19.94 9.78 -21.04
C ASN A 534 19.24 8.46 -21.45
N ARG A 535 20.04 7.42 -21.74
CA ARG A 535 19.55 6.07 -22.02
C ARG A 535 19.63 5.13 -20.82
N LEU A 536 20.42 5.47 -19.82
CA LEU A 536 20.60 4.70 -18.60
C LEU A 536 20.31 5.59 -17.39
N ARG A 537 19.26 5.27 -16.66
CA ARG A 537 18.95 5.82 -15.35
C ARG A 537 19.35 4.82 -14.29
N ALA A 538 20.16 5.25 -13.31
CA ALA A 538 20.62 4.40 -12.22
C ALA A 538 20.61 5.19 -10.91
N ASN A 539 19.78 4.75 -9.96
CA ASN A 539 19.63 5.36 -8.66
C ASN A 539 20.09 4.38 -7.57
N LEU A 540 20.80 4.87 -6.57
CA LEU A 540 21.32 4.08 -5.46
C LEU A 540 21.04 4.82 -4.15
N THR A 541 20.55 4.11 -3.14
CA THR A 541 20.31 4.65 -1.80
C THR A 541 20.86 3.69 -0.75
N LEU A 542 21.62 4.22 0.20
CA LEU A 542 21.96 3.58 1.46
C LEU A 542 21.13 4.23 2.55
N PHE A 543 20.49 3.43 3.39
CA PHE A 543 19.66 3.94 4.48
C PHE A 543 19.93 3.23 5.79
N ARG A 544 19.68 3.98 6.89
CA ARG A 544 19.58 3.46 8.24
C ARG A 544 18.48 4.21 8.97
N ALA A 545 17.57 3.47 9.57
CA ALA A 545 16.48 3.99 10.38
C ALA A 545 16.57 3.40 11.79
N ASP A 546 16.59 4.28 12.79
CA ASP A 546 16.56 3.94 14.22
C ASP A 546 15.16 4.29 14.74
N TYR A 547 14.45 3.30 15.30
CA TYR A 547 13.09 3.42 15.83
C TYR A 547 13.14 3.39 17.35
N ASP A 548 12.48 4.36 17.97
CA ASP A 548 12.24 4.43 19.41
C ASP A 548 10.76 4.15 19.69
N ASP A 549 10.46 3.52 20.84
CA ASP A 549 9.10 3.13 21.22
C ASP A 549 8.38 2.29 20.17
N PHE A 550 9.12 1.41 19.47
CA PHE A 550 8.62 0.56 18.40
C PHE A 550 7.41 -0.25 18.87
N ILE A 551 6.29 -0.10 18.15
CA ILE A 551 5.01 -0.72 18.51
C ILE A 551 5.00 -2.16 18.01
N ILE A 552 4.82 -3.09 18.94
CA ILE A 552 4.64 -4.52 18.63
C ILE A 552 3.25 -4.99 19.05
N THR A 553 2.64 -5.82 18.22
CA THR A 553 1.38 -6.51 18.50
C THR A 553 1.61 -8.01 18.40
N ALA A 554 1.26 -8.77 19.42
CA ALA A 554 1.43 -10.21 19.50
C ALA A 554 0.39 -10.88 20.41
N LEU A 555 0.20 -12.19 20.22
CA LEU A 555 -0.43 -13.04 21.22
C LEU A 555 0.62 -13.46 22.25
N ASN A 556 0.36 -13.16 23.53
CA ASN A 556 1.21 -13.63 24.62
C ASN A 556 1.01 -15.13 24.89
N GLU A 557 1.77 -15.73 25.82
CA GLU A 557 1.67 -17.15 26.19
C GLU A 557 0.27 -17.53 26.73
N GLN A 558 -0.50 -16.57 27.23
CA GLN A 558 -1.85 -16.77 27.75
C GLN A 558 -2.94 -16.62 26.66
N GLY A 559 -2.56 -16.46 25.38
CA GLY A 559 -3.48 -16.28 24.24
C GLY A 559 -4.19 -14.93 24.23
N ARG A 560 -3.63 -13.90 24.86
CA ARG A 560 -4.19 -12.55 24.88
C ARG A 560 -3.42 -11.65 23.93
N PHE A 561 -4.14 -10.81 23.18
CA PHE A 561 -3.54 -9.78 22.33
C PHE A 561 -2.91 -8.68 23.20
N VAL A 562 -1.67 -8.34 22.88
CA VAL A 562 -0.90 -7.28 23.55
C VAL A 562 -0.32 -6.37 22.47
N THR A 563 -0.64 -5.07 22.56
CA THR A 563 -0.01 -4.02 21.76
C THR A 563 0.70 -3.06 22.71
N ILE A 564 2.01 -2.97 22.58
CA ILE A 564 2.86 -2.19 23.50
C ILE A 564 4.03 -1.53 22.74
N ASN A 565 4.57 -0.45 23.33
CA ASN A 565 5.87 0.10 22.95
C ASN A 565 6.95 -0.74 23.64
N ALA A 566 7.53 -1.70 22.95
CA ALA A 566 8.38 -2.71 23.60
C ALA A 566 9.82 -2.69 23.12
N ALA A 567 10.14 -2.00 22.04
CA ALA A 567 11.45 -2.16 21.41
C ALA A 567 12.08 -0.84 20.95
N GLU A 568 13.42 -0.81 21.00
CA GLU A 568 14.21 0.05 20.13
C GLU A 568 14.72 -0.84 18.99
N THR A 569 14.52 -0.40 17.75
CA THR A 569 14.78 -1.24 16.56
C THR A 569 15.61 -0.46 15.56
N ARG A 570 16.57 -1.11 14.94
CA ARG A 570 17.35 -0.56 13.82
C ARG A 570 17.10 -1.38 12.57
N ILE A 571 16.84 -0.68 11.45
CA ILE A 571 16.76 -1.30 10.13
C ILE A 571 17.66 -0.51 9.18
N GLN A 572 18.53 -1.21 8.46
CA GLN A 572 19.46 -0.61 7.52
C GLN A 572 19.56 -1.43 6.24
N GLY A 573 19.92 -0.80 5.15
CA GLY A 573 20.00 -1.51 3.89
C GLY A 573 20.47 -0.68 2.70
N LEU A 574 20.37 -1.31 1.55
CA LEU A 574 20.68 -0.73 0.24
C LEU A 574 19.50 -0.91 -0.70
N GLU A 575 19.26 0.10 -1.53
CA GLU A 575 18.28 0.06 -2.61
C GLU A 575 18.96 0.55 -3.89
N ALA A 576 18.71 -0.14 -4.99
CA ALA A 576 19.14 0.31 -6.31
C ALA A 576 18.01 0.10 -7.32
N GLU A 577 17.85 1.06 -8.23
CA GLU A 577 16.90 1.02 -9.33
C GLU A 577 17.62 1.34 -10.63
N LEU A 578 17.30 0.59 -11.68
CA LEU A 578 17.93 0.69 -12.98
C LEU A 578 16.89 0.68 -14.08
N LEU A 579 17.01 1.62 -15.03
CA LEU A 579 16.23 1.62 -16.27
C LEU A 579 17.19 1.92 -17.43
N PHE A 580 17.26 1.01 -18.40
CA PHE A 580 18.15 1.12 -19.54
C PHE A 580 17.41 0.95 -20.87
N ARG A 581 17.34 2.02 -21.66
CA ARG A 581 16.86 1.97 -23.05
C ARG A 581 17.93 1.39 -23.96
N ALA A 582 17.94 0.07 -24.08
CA ALA A 582 18.94 -0.66 -24.86
C ALA A 582 18.86 -0.33 -26.36
N THR A 583 17.63 -0.18 -26.88
CA THR A 583 17.35 0.30 -28.24
C THR A 583 16.12 1.22 -28.20
N ALA A 584 15.75 1.85 -29.33
CA ALA A 584 14.52 2.65 -29.39
C ALA A 584 13.24 1.88 -29.01
N ASN A 585 13.27 0.55 -28.99
CA ASN A 585 12.12 -0.31 -28.79
C ASN A 585 12.30 -1.32 -27.64
N LEU A 586 13.43 -1.30 -26.92
CA LEU A 586 13.72 -2.25 -25.86
C LEU A 586 14.24 -1.51 -24.63
N ASP A 587 13.48 -1.55 -23.57
CA ASP A 587 13.86 -1.10 -22.25
C ASP A 587 14.14 -2.32 -21.35
N LEU A 588 15.23 -2.26 -20.61
CA LEU A 588 15.58 -3.20 -19.54
C LEU A 588 15.43 -2.46 -18.22
N PHE A 589 14.77 -3.07 -17.27
CA PHE A 589 14.58 -2.48 -15.95
C PHE A 589 14.89 -3.48 -14.84
N GLY A 590 15.20 -2.98 -13.67
CA GLY A 590 15.38 -3.80 -12.50
C GLY A 590 15.54 -2.97 -11.25
N ASN A 591 15.26 -3.62 -10.12
CA ASN A 591 15.53 -3.07 -8.82
C ASN A 591 16.10 -4.13 -7.89
N VAL A 592 16.75 -3.71 -6.83
CA VAL A 592 17.21 -4.56 -5.74
C VAL A 592 17.12 -3.82 -4.43
N GLY A 593 16.61 -4.51 -3.40
CA GLY A 593 16.58 -4.08 -2.02
C GLY A 593 17.29 -5.09 -1.11
N THR A 594 18.01 -4.60 -0.11
CA THR A 594 18.52 -5.43 1.00
C THR A 594 18.13 -4.82 2.31
N MET A 595 17.82 -5.65 3.30
CA MET A 595 17.48 -5.20 4.66
C MET A 595 18.24 -6.03 5.68
N ASP A 596 18.67 -5.35 6.75
CA ASP A 596 19.17 -5.94 7.97
C ASP A 596 18.54 -5.24 9.16
N GLY A 597 17.69 -5.98 9.90
CA GLY A 597 16.94 -5.49 11.05
C GLY A 597 17.43 -6.12 12.34
N GLU A 598 17.57 -5.33 13.40
CA GLU A 598 17.96 -5.80 14.74
C GLU A 598 17.15 -5.07 15.83
N TYR A 599 16.74 -5.79 16.87
CA TYR A 599 16.23 -5.21 18.10
C TYR A 599 17.40 -4.79 18.96
N LEU A 600 17.51 -3.49 19.30
CA LEU A 600 18.55 -2.94 20.16
C LEU A 600 18.18 -3.05 21.63
N LYS A 601 16.87 -2.93 21.93
CA LYS A 601 16.29 -3.07 23.25
C LYS A 601 14.92 -3.74 23.12
N LEU A 602 14.57 -4.56 24.11
CA LEU A 602 13.29 -5.24 24.15
C LEU A 602 12.80 -5.31 25.62
N GLU A 603 11.63 -4.73 25.89
CA GLU A 603 11.04 -4.69 27.22
C GLU A 603 9.59 -5.16 27.20
N GLY A 604 9.21 -6.04 28.10
CA GLY A 604 7.84 -6.53 28.23
C GLY A 604 7.36 -7.47 27.10
N ALA A 605 8.24 -7.82 26.16
CA ALA A 605 7.94 -8.73 25.08
C ALA A 605 8.26 -10.18 25.44
N ASP A 606 7.59 -11.11 24.82
CA ASP A 606 7.57 -12.53 25.08
C ASP A 606 8.41 -13.33 24.05
N PHE A 607 9.48 -12.70 23.53
CA PHE A 607 10.39 -13.31 22.58
C PHE A 607 11.84 -12.80 22.77
N PRO A 608 12.87 -13.55 22.32
CA PRO A 608 14.26 -13.15 22.47
C PRO A 608 14.64 -11.93 21.63
N ILE A 609 15.46 -11.03 22.17
CA ILE A 609 16.05 -9.89 21.46
C ILE A 609 16.86 -10.29 20.21
N THR A 610 17.28 -11.54 20.13
CA THR A 610 18.04 -12.10 19.00
C THR A 610 17.18 -12.55 17.83
N ASN A 611 15.85 -12.45 17.95
CA ASN A 611 14.96 -12.77 16.84
C ASN A 611 15.17 -11.78 15.68
N GLU A 612 14.96 -12.27 14.47
CA GLU A 612 14.93 -11.41 13.28
C GLU A 612 13.70 -10.48 13.34
N VAL A 613 13.88 -9.26 12.91
CA VAL A 613 12.75 -8.32 12.77
C VAL A 613 11.81 -8.83 11.70
N LYS A 614 10.51 -8.86 11.99
CA LYS A 614 9.50 -9.37 11.04
C LYS A 614 9.49 -8.57 9.75
N ARG A 615 9.10 -9.20 8.63
CA ARG A 615 8.94 -8.56 7.32
C ARG A 615 10.21 -7.88 6.79
N THR A 616 11.39 -8.42 7.14
CA THR A 616 12.71 -7.93 6.68
C THR A 616 13.45 -9.01 5.88
N PRO A 617 13.03 -9.35 4.65
CA PRO A 617 13.80 -10.23 3.79
C PRO A 617 15.22 -9.68 3.58
N LYS A 618 16.24 -10.56 3.59
CA LYS A 618 17.64 -10.14 3.46
C LYS A 618 17.95 -9.54 2.09
N ALA A 619 17.25 -10.01 1.06
CA ALA A 619 17.29 -9.45 -0.27
C ALA A 619 15.95 -9.64 -0.99
N SER A 620 15.60 -8.67 -1.81
CA SER A 620 14.57 -8.76 -2.83
C SER A 620 15.06 -8.10 -4.10
N TYR A 621 14.69 -8.63 -5.26
CA TYR A 621 15.05 -7.99 -6.54
C TYR A 621 14.02 -8.30 -7.62
N GLN A 622 13.95 -7.40 -8.58
CA GLN A 622 13.16 -7.56 -9.78
C GLN A 622 14.02 -7.26 -11.01
N LEU A 623 13.83 -8.04 -12.07
CA LEU A 623 14.46 -7.84 -13.36
C LEU A 623 13.42 -8.00 -14.45
N GLY A 624 13.43 -7.14 -15.46
CA GLY A 624 12.47 -7.24 -16.53
C GLY A 624 12.88 -6.49 -17.79
N PHE A 625 12.02 -6.63 -18.80
CA PHE A 625 12.14 -5.88 -20.04
C PHE A 625 10.78 -5.49 -20.59
N ASN A 626 10.73 -4.35 -21.29
CA ASN A 626 9.66 -3.94 -22.16
C ASN A 626 10.18 -3.91 -23.60
N TRP A 627 9.60 -4.71 -24.49
CA TRP A 627 10.02 -4.78 -25.87
C TRP A 627 8.85 -4.53 -26.83
N THR A 628 8.98 -3.53 -27.68
CA THR A 628 8.04 -3.21 -28.76
C THR A 628 8.69 -3.60 -30.08
N ILE A 629 8.10 -4.55 -30.80
CA ILE A 629 8.60 -5.12 -32.06
C ILE A 629 7.71 -4.56 -33.18
N PRO A 630 8.16 -3.59 -33.96
CA PRO A 630 7.41 -3.08 -35.10
C PRO A 630 7.14 -4.18 -36.11
N THR A 631 5.90 -4.26 -36.58
CA THR A 631 5.42 -5.23 -37.58
C THR A 631 4.82 -4.49 -38.78
N PRO A 632 5.62 -3.80 -39.61
CA PRO A 632 5.13 -2.95 -40.71
C PRO A 632 4.28 -3.70 -41.72
N ALA A 633 4.52 -4.99 -41.89
CA ALA A 633 3.73 -5.83 -42.78
C ALA A 633 2.27 -6.00 -42.33
N PHE A 634 1.99 -5.77 -41.04
CA PHE A 634 0.65 -5.87 -40.44
C PHE A 634 0.12 -4.50 -40.00
N GLY A 635 0.89 -3.41 -40.17
CA GLY A 635 0.48 -2.05 -39.83
C GLY A 635 0.34 -1.80 -38.34
N GLY A 636 1.31 -2.30 -37.53
CA GLY A 636 1.30 -2.17 -36.09
C GLY A 636 2.57 -2.71 -35.43
N ALA A 637 2.48 -2.97 -34.13
CA ALA A 637 3.57 -3.54 -33.36
C ALA A 637 3.09 -4.64 -32.40
N VAL A 638 3.94 -5.64 -32.20
CA VAL A 638 3.85 -6.57 -31.07
C VAL A 638 4.62 -5.94 -29.90
N PHE A 639 4.03 -5.94 -28.72
CA PHE A 639 4.73 -5.57 -27.50
C PHE A 639 4.74 -6.73 -26.51
N THR A 640 5.80 -6.83 -25.75
CA THR A 640 5.95 -7.89 -24.76
C THR A 640 6.72 -7.37 -23.57
N THR A 641 6.30 -7.84 -22.39
CA THR A 641 6.94 -7.55 -21.11
C THR A 641 7.17 -8.86 -20.37
N ALA A 642 8.32 -9.03 -19.77
CA ALA A 642 8.54 -10.08 -18.78
C ALA A 642 9.17 -9.47 -17.54
N THR A 643 8.71 -9.93 -16.40
CA THR A 643 9.18 -9.49 -15.09
C THR A 643 9.45 -10.71 -14.23
N PHE A 644 10.68 -10.86 -13.78
CA PHE A 644 11.07 -11.86 -12.78
C PHE A 644 11.30 -11.15 -11.46
N SER A 645 10.65 -11.60 -10.40
CA SER A 645 10.83 -11.08 -9.04
C SER A 645 11.25 -12.20 -8.09
N HIS A 646 12.17 -11.86 -7.20
CA HIS A 646 12.69 -12.72 -6.15
C HIS A 646 12.56 -12.04 -4.79
N GLN A 647 12.20 -12.79 -3.77
CA GLN A 647 12.22 -12.36 -2.38
C GLN A 647 12.75 -13.48 -1.49
N ASP A 648 13.82 -13.18 -0.72
CA ASP A 648 14.36 -14.09 0.30
C ASP A 648 13.32 -14.41 1.38
N THR A 649 13.51 -15.50 2.11
CA THR A 649 12.71 -15.85 3.29
C THR A 649 12.74 -14.75 4.35
N TYR A 650 11.64 -14.59 5.07
CA TYR A 650 11.51 -13.69 6.22
C TYR A 650 10.47 -14.23 7.21
N TYR A 651 10.45 -13.70 8.42
CA TYR A 651 9.41 -14.04 9.38
C TYR A 651 8.22 -13.06 9.30
N ASN A 652 7.00 -13.62 9.24
CA ASN A 652 5.75 -12.87 9.33
C ASN A 652 5.43 -12.44 10.78
N GLY A 653 5.89 -13.21 11.77
CA GLY A 653 5.64 -12.98 13.18
C GLY A 653 6.90 -12.66 13.98
N LEU A 654 6.69 -12.25 15.23
CA LEU A 654 7.76 -11.78 16.14
C LEU A 654 8.52 -12.94 16.82
N LYS A 655 7.89 -14.11 16.93
CA LYS A 655 8.46 -15.27 17.66
C LYS A 655 9.46 -16.05 16.83
N ASN A 656 9.56 -15.76 15.53
CA ASN A 656 10.35 -16.51 14.57
C ASN A 656 10.05 -18.03 14.60
N ALA A 657 8.78 -18.36 14.83
CA ALA A 657 8.33 -19.75 14.82
C ALA A 657 8.36 -20.33 13.39
N PRO A 658 8.52 -21.65 13.21
CA PRO A 658 8.55 -22.24 11.86
C PRO A 658 7.33 -21.92 11.00
N VAL A 659 6.15 -21.78 11.60
CA VAL A 659 4.91 -21.39 10.90
C VAL A 659 4.94 -19.93 10.41
N GLU A 660 5.71 -19.08 11.08
CA GLU A 660 5.84 -17.65 10.74
C GLU A 660 6.87 -17.40 9.63
N LEU A 661 7.63 -18.42 9.22
CA LEU A 661 8.66 -18.28 8.17
C LEU A 661 8.01 -18.29 6.80
N ALA A 662 7.91 -17.14 6.15
CA ALA A 662 7.54 -17.03 4.74
C ALA A 662 8.62 -17.68 3.86
N PRO A 663 8.25 -18.52 2.88
CA PRO A 663 9.20 -19.15 1.98
C PRO A 663 9.85 -18.10 1.04
N GLU A 664 10.97 -18.49 0.44
CA GLU A 664 11.53 -17.81 -0.71
C GLU A 664 10.53 -17.81 -1.86
N GLN A 665 10.46 -16.74 -2.64
CA GLN A 665 9.52 -16.56 -3.75
C GLN A 665 10.27 -16.24 -5.04
N ASP A 666 9.94 -16.96 -6.13
CA ASP A 666 10.49 -16.78 -7.47
C ASP A 666 9.37 -16.68 -8.50
N ILE A 667 8.90 -15.47 -8.77
CA ILE A 667 7.72 -15.22 -9.58
C ILE A 667 8.12 -14.66 -10.95
N LEU A 668 7.58 -15.26 -12.01
CA LEU A 668 7.68 -14.76 -13.37
C LEU A 668 6.31 -14.31 -13.87
N ASP A 669 6.20 -13.05 -14.27
CA ASP A 669 5.05 -12.52 -14.97
C ASP A 669 5.40 -12.24 -16.43
N PHE A 670 4.43 -12.45 -17.34
CA PHE A 670 4.63 -12.27 -18.76
C PHE A 670 3.40 -11.66 -19.42
N LEU A 671 3.61 -10.71 -20.33
CA LEU A 671 2.59 -10.10 -21.17
C LEU A 671 3.04 -10.09 -22.63
N VAL A 672 2.13 -10.39 -23.54
CA VAL A 672 2.31 -10.16 -24.98
C VAL A 672 1.04 -9.53 -25.54
N GLY A 673 1.20 -8.55 -26.43
CA GLY A 673 0.07 -7.92 -27.07
C GLY A 673 0.41 -7.45 -28.49
N TYR A 674 -0.63 -7.05 -29.20
CA TYR A 674 -0.54 -6.42 -30.52
C TYR A 674 -1.49 -5.23 -30.58
N GLY A 675 -1.00 -4.13 -31.17
CA GLY A 675 -1.80 -2.95 -31.49
C GLY A 675 -1.42 -2.39 -32.87
N PRO A 676 -2.40 -1.88 -33.65
CA PRO A 676 -2.13 -1.21 -34.91
C PRO A 676 -1.46 0.15 -34.69
N ASP A 677 -0.79 0.67 -35.73
CA ASP A 677 -0.07 1.97 -35.69
C ASP A 677 -1.01 3.16 -35.40
N ASP A 678 -2.30 3.02 -35.67
CA ASP A 678 -3.30 4.07 -35.36
C ASP A 678 -3.81 4.00 -33.90
N GLY A 679 -3.30 3.06 -33.07
CA GLY A 679 -3.63 2.92 -31.66
C GLY A 679 -5.10 2.65 -31.33
N ARG A 680 -5.96 2.43 -32.33
CA ARG A 680 -7.42 2.31 -32.13
C ARG A 680 -7.84 1.14 -31.28
N TRP A 681 -7.06 0.06 -31.30
CA TRP A 681 -7.34 -1.10 -30.47
C TRP A 681 -6.07 -1.80 -30.03
N ARG A 682 -6.18 -2.61 -29.00
CA ARG A 682 -5.08 -3.40 -28.46
C ARG A 682 -5.64 -4.76 -28.01
N LEU A 683 -4.94 -5.83 -28.37
CA LEU A 683 -5.22 -7.18 -27.89
C LEU A 683 -4.03 -7.67 -27.08
N GLU A 684 -4.25 -8.20 -25.91
CA GLU A 684 -3.22 -8.65 -24.99
C GLU A 684 -3.52 -10.03 -24.43
N ALA A 685 -2.47 -10.76 -24.06
CA ALA A 685 -2.56 -11.97 -23.26
C ALA A 685 -1.44 -11.94 -22.24
N GLY A 686 -1.79 -12.13 -20.97
CA GLY A 686 -0.89 -12.07 -19.83
C GLY A 686 -0.95 -13.33 -18.99
N CYS A 687 0.13 -13.58 -18.29
CA CYS A 687 0.26 -14.60 -17.26
C CYS A 687 0.87 -13.97 -16.02
N LYS A 688 0.22 -14.11 -14.87
CA LYS A 688 0.80 -13.83 -13.56
C LYS A 688 1.24 -15.12 -12.88
N ASN A 689 2.35 -15.09 -12.17
CA ASN A 689 2.97 -16.26 -11.55
C ASN A 689 3.11 -17.44 -12.54
N CYS A 690 3.71 -17.20 -13.72
CA CYS A 690 3.87 -18.21 -14.77
C CYS A 690 4.74 -19.39 -14.32
N THR A 691 5.59 -19.20 -13.33
CA THR A 691 6.40 -20.25 -12.67
C THR A 691 5.55 -21.21 -11.86
N ASP A 692 4.32 -20.83 -11.51
CA ASP A 692 3.42 -21.59 -10.61
C ASP A 692 4.06 -21.80 -9.24
N ASP A 693 4.74 -20.76 -8.74
CA ASP A 693 5.39 -20.82 -7.44
C ASP A 693 4.34 -20.77 -6.33
N GLU A 694 4.34 -21.75 -5.45
CA GLU A 694 3.41 -21.85 -4.33
C GLU A 694 4.02 -21.18 -3.10
N TYR A 695 3.44 -20.08 -2.69
CA TYR A 695 3.91 -19.31 -1.55
C TYR A 695 2.75 -18.83 -0.68
N TYR A 696 3.05 -18.45 0.55
CA TYR A 696 2.13 -17.71 1.42
C TYR A 696 2.78 -16.41 1.85
N HIS A 697 2.00 -15.36 1.78
CA HIS A 697 2.46 -14.01 2.07
C HIS A 697 2.14 -13.54 3.49
N SER A 698 1.27 -14.27 4.21
CA SER A 698 0.90 -13.95 5.58
C SER A 698 0.64 -15.20 6.40
N THR A 699 0.87 -15.10 7.70
CA THR A 699 0.58 -16.16 8.67
C THR A 699 0.01 -15.57 9.95
N LEU A 700 -0.97 -16.25 10.54
CA LEU A 700 -1.47 -16.00 11.88
C LEU A 700 -1.08 -17.15 12.81
N ASN A 701 -0.26 -16.87 13.80
CA ASN A 701 0.17 -17.85 14.76
C ASN A 701 -0.69 -17.81 16.04
N PHE A 702 -1.76 -18.58 16.05
CA PHE A 702 -2.62 -18.81 17.21
C PHE A 702 -2.26 -20.11 17.95
N GLY A 703 -0.97 -20.45 18.02
CA GLY A 703 -0.50 -21.68 18.66
C GLY A 703 -0.96 -21.85 20.11
N SER A 704 -1.20 -20.76 20.85
CA SER A 704 -1.83 -20.79 22.17
C SER A 704 -3.30 -21.23 22.14
N LEU A 705 -4.01 -21.11 21.02
CA LEU A 705 -5.37 -21.61 20.77
C LEU A 705 -5.38 -22.96 20.04
N GLY A 706 -4.21 -23.46 19.60
CA GLY A 706 -4.04 -24.78 19.00
C GLY A 706 -4.01 -24.82 17.48
N PHE A 707 -4.00 -23.69 16.77
CA PHE A 707 -3.92 -23.61 15.32
C PHE A 707 -2.97 -22.49 14.85
N ALA A 708 -2.57 -22.55 13.60
CA ALA A 708 -1.76 -21.53 12.96
C ALA A 708 -2.05 -21.51 11.46
N THR A 709 -2.48 -20.39 10.94
CA THR A 709 -3.06 -20.26 9.61
C THR A 709 -2.11 -19.56 8.66
N GLN A 710 -1.95 -20.11 7.45
CA GLN A 710 -1.14 -19.57 6.36
C GLN A 710 -2.04 -19.13 5.20
N PHE A 711 -1.89 -17.90 4.74
CA PHE A 711 -2.66 -17.30 3.66
C PHE A 711 -1.87 -17.38 2.34
N PRO A 712 -2.40 -18.09 1.31
CA PRO A 712 -1.69 -18.29 0.06
C PRO A 712 -1.51 -17.00 -0.72
N GLY A 713 -0.45 -16.96 -1.53
CA GLY A 713 -0.28 -16.00 -2.61
C GLY A 713 -1.07 -16.39 -3.85
N LEU A 714 -1.10 -15.49 -4.84
CA LEU A 714 -1.84 -15.70 -6.09
C LEU A 714 -1.30 -16.93 -6.85
N PRO A 715 -2.15 -17.90 -7.25
CA PRO A 715 -1.74 -18.99 -8.13
C PRO A 715 -1.40 -18.48 -9.54
N ARG A 716 -0.87 -19.35 -10.40
CA ARG A 716 -0.71 -19.00 -11.81
C ARG A 716 -2.06 -18.68 -12.43
N THR A 717 -2.15 -17.53 -13.11
CA THR A 717 -3.36 -17.09 -13.81
C THR A 717 -3.03 -16.58 -15.20
N TRP A 718 -3.94 -16.83 -16.15
CA TRP A 718 -3.90 -16.31 -17.52
C TRP A 718 -5.09 -15.40 -17.76
N GLN A 719 -4.83 -14.30 -18.45
CA GLN A 719 -5.88 -13.35 -18.84
C GLN A 719 -5.62 -12.88 -20.27
N ALA A 720 -6.70 -12.66 -21.03
CA ALA A 720 -6.67 -11.96 -22.31
C ALA A 720 -7.54 -10.72 -22.21
N SER A 721 -7.08 -9.59 -22.79
CA SER A 721 -7.86 -8.36 -22.82
C SER A 721 -7.91 -7.74 -24.21
N PHE A 722 -8.95 -6.96 -24.45
CA PHE A 722 -9.18 -6.18 -25.66
C PHE A 722 -9.61 -4.77 -25.31
N ARG A 723 -8.77 -3.79 -25.66
CA ARG A 723 -9.08 -2.36 -25.52
C ARG A 723 -9.42 -1.76 -26.88
N TYR A 724 -10.48 -0.94 -26.91
CA TYR A 724 -10.84 -0.12 -28.06
C TYR A 724 -10.93 1.35 -27.67
N ASN A 725 -10.18 2.19 -28.38
CA ASN A 725 -10.12 3.63 -28.16
C ASN A 725 -11.01 4.37 -29.19
N PHE A 726 -11.78 5.34 -28.70
CA PHE A 726 -12.65 6.22 -29.51
C PHE A 726 -12.13 7.66 -29.43
N GLY A 727 -12.28 8.42 -30.53
CA GLY A 727 -11.85 9.81 -30.61
C GLY A 727 -10.48 10.00 -31.27
N ALA A 728 -9.90 11.18 -31.14
CA ALA A 728 -8.54 11.45 -31.58
C ALA A 728 -7.55 10.80 -30.58
N LEU A 729 -6.56 10.10 -31.13
CA LEU A 729 -5.49 9.46 -30.36
C LEU A 729 -4.27 10.36 -30.36
#